data_ece67037efd8eba6ad0054b6ebe82c1f
#
_entry.id   ece67037efd8eba6ad0054b6ebe82c1f
#
_cell.length_a   1.000
_cell.length_b   1.000
_cell.length_c   1.000
_cell.angle_alpha   90.00
_cell.angle_beta   90.00
_cell.angle_gamma   90.00
#
_symmetry.space_group_name_H-M   'P 1'
#
loop_
_entity.id
_entity.type
_entity.pdbx_description
1 polymer ?
#
loop_
_entity_poly.entity_id
_entity_poly.type
_entity_poly.pdbx_seq_one_letter_code
_entity_poly.pdbx_strand_id
1 'polypeptide(L)'
;MRLFAAALAILGIVNKQTANVAVIKAVARRDLRMYFSNPSGYVFITLFIFLSAAAAFWQDRFFLQNLANLDQLNEVFPYLLLFFIPALTMGVWSEEKKLGTDELLLTLPVTDVEVVLGKYAAVLVIYTASILLSLSYVLVLFYLGSPDLGLMLSNYLGYWLVGTALIAVGMLASLLTQNATVAFILAALFCTGLVAGGTAVTAVAPDLERAVTSLGVFIHFDDFAKGVVSLSALLYFVAVSTFFLYINVLILSRRHWPTRADGYPMWLHHTVRATATAVALISAGVLVDRLSVRIDATAEQLHSLSSETRALLSDLPADRPVFIQAYVSPSVPEPFVQTRSNLISILEEIDAIGGSRVEVLIHDTEPFTDAAREARETFGIGPRPVRNVSTARSEVEQVFLGVAFTCGAEEQVVSFFDVGLPAEYEIMRSIRVVAGTDRKRVGVVATMANLFGGNNFQQNQYAPQWSVIAELQKQYDVVEISPEMTITQNVDALLVPLPSSLQTDEQGFVADYIRAGTPALILVDPLPAINPRLSPTEWVGDGNPFTYPPGQPRPGPRGNVREWIKQFGIDWEPTRVVWDTYNPHPELAHMPEDVVFLGTGNGNDATFNVSTPLTSQLQELVFLYPGFAYSHSYCLRKHTVLPQHVRKKHD
;
A
#
# COMPACT_ATOMS: atom_id res chain seq x y z
N MET A 1 23.69 -12.75 -15.45
CA MET A 1 24.71 -12.92 -16.51
C MET A 1 24.14 -13.38 -17.85
N ARG A 2 23.37 -14.47 -17.91
CA ARG A 2 22.72 -14.88 -19.17
C ARG A 2 21.73 -13.84 -19.71
N LEU A 3 20.97 -13.16 -18.83
CA LEU A 3 20.06 -12.07 -19.20
C LEU A 3 20.82 -10.85 -19.77
N PHE A 4 21.90 -10.43 -19.14
CA PHE A 4 22.74 -9.33 -19.66
C PHE A 4 23.41 -9.69 -20.98
N ALA A 5 23.94 -10.92 -21.12
CA ALA A 5 24.49 -11.40 -22.37
C ALA A 5 23.43 -11.48 -23.47
N ALA A 6 22.19 -11.90 -23.14
CA ALA A 6 21.07 -11.92 -24.07
C ALA A 6 20.64 -10.49 -24.46
N ALA A 7 20.56 -9.55 -23.52
CA ALA A 7 20.25 -8.16 -23.80
C ALA A 7 21.30 -7.52 -24.74
N LEU A 8 22.58 -7.77 -24.50
CA LEU A 8 23.68 -7.32 -25.37
C LEU A 8 23.65 -7.99 -26.76
N ALA A 9 23.17 -9.24 -26.84
CA ALA A 9 23.00 -9.94 -28.12
C ALA A 9 21.80 -9.39 -28.93
N ILE A 10 20.70 -9.08 -28.27
CA ILE A 10 19.50 -8.46 -28.87
C ILE A 10 19.86 -7.08 -29.44
N LEU A 11 20.70 -6.32 -28.74
CA LEU A 11 21.20 -5.02 -29.21
C LEU A 11 22.23 -5.14 -30.38
N GLY A 12 22.45 -6.34 -30.92
CA GLY A 12 23.36 -6.60 -32.04
C GLY A 12 24.83 -6.33 -31.71
N ILE A 13 25.18 -6.27 -30.42
CA ILE A 13 26.52 -5.93 -29.91
C ILE A 13 27.41 -7.16 -29.89
N VAL A 14 26.83 -8.33 -29.69
CA VAL A 14 27.51 -9.61 -29.69
C VAL A 14 27.22 -10.29 -31.03
N ASN A 15 28.23 -10.37 -31.90
CA ASN A 15 28.17 -11.22 -33.09
C ASN A 15 27.90 -12.66 -32.60
N LYS A 16 27.15 -13.48 -33.33
CA LYS A 16 26.63 -14.82 -32.98
C LYS A 16 27.61 -15.83 -32.34
N GLN A 17 28.84 -15.42 -31.99
CA GLN A 17 29.73 -16.18 -31.11
C GLN A 17 29.21 -16.01 -29.69
N THR A 18 28.60 -17.05 -29.16
CA THR A 18 28.14 -17.15 -27.76
C THR A 18 29.31 -16.81 -26.82
N ALA A 19 29.14 -15.71 -26.02
CA ALA A 19 30.11 -15.35 -24.98
C ALA A 19 30.44 -16.58 -24.14
N ASN A 20 31.75 -16.90 -24.07
CA ASN A 20 32.21 -18.12 -23.41
C ASN A 20 32.13 -17.95 -21.89
N VAL A 21 31.12 -18.55 -21.27
CA VAL A 21 30.85 -18.49 -19.83
C VAL A 21 32.08 -18.94 -19.01
N ALA A 22 32.90 -19.88 -19.55
CA ALA A 22 34.10 -20.33 -18.86
C ALA A 22 35.13 -19.21 -18.76
N VAL A 23 35.28 -18.37 -19.78
CA VAL A 23 36.20 -17.22 -19.78
C VAL A 23 35.70 -16.17 -18.77
N ILE A 24 34.40 -15.81 -18.80
CA ILE A 24 33.79 -14.87 -17.84
C ILE A 24 34.04 -15.34 -16.41
N LYS A 25 33.81 -16.63 -16.13
CA LYS A 25 34.04 -17.22 -14.81
C LYS A 25 35.53 -17.22 -14.41
N ALA A 26 36.44 -17.43 -15.36
CA ALA A 26 37.90 -17.39 -15.10
C ALA A 26 38.36 -15.98 -14.72
N VAL A 27 37.94 -14.96 -15.48
CA VAL A 27 38.22 -13.54 -15.18
C VAL A 27 37.62 -13.16 -13.82
N ALA A 28 36.36 -13.48 -13.58
CA ALA A 28 35.71 -13.17 -12.31
C ALA A 28 36.40 -13.84 -11.11
N ARG A 29 36.80 -15.11 -11.25
CA ARG A 29 37.54 -15.84 -10.18
C ARG A 29 38.92 -15.24 -9.92
N ARG A 30 39.62 -14.77 -10.96
CA ARG A 30 40.90 -14.07 -10.82
C ARG A 30 40.73 -12.80 -9.97
N ASP A 31 39.78 -11.96 -10.36
CA ASP A 31 39.56 -10.66 -9.72
C ASP A 31 39.05 -10.83 -8.28
N LEU A 32 38.15 -11.79 -8.03
CA LEU A 32 37.69 -12.13 -6.68
C LEU A 32 38.87 -12.56 -5.78
N ARG A 33 39.80 -13.38 -6.30
CA ARG A 33 40.98 -13.76 -5.53
C ARG A 33 41.83 -12.54 -5.18
N MET A 34 42.01 -11.59 -6.09
CA MET A 34 42.71 -10.34 -5.81
C MET A 34 42.05 -9.53 -4.68
N TYR A 35 40.74 -9.37 -4.70
CA TYR A 35 40.02 -8.67 -3.64
C TYR A 35 40.17 -9.32 -2.26
N PHE A 36 40.06 -10.64 -2.17
CA PHE A 36 40.16 -11.38 -0.90
C PHE A 36 41.60 -11.73 -0.49
N SER A 37 42.59 -11.56 -1.38
CA SER A 37 43.99 -11.66 -1.01
C SER A 37 44.49 -10.44 -0.23
N ASN A 38 43.82 -9.31 -0.36
CA ASN A 38 44.06 -8.09 0.38
C ASN A 38 43.02 -7.89 1.48
N PRO A 39 43.36 -7.24 2.61
CA PRO A 39 42.38 -6.90 3.65
C PRO A 39 41.24 -6.01 3.16
N SER A 40 41.42 -5.32 2.04
CA SER A 40 40.47 -4.32 1.51
C SER A 40 39.04 -4.88 1.29
N GLY A 41 38.93 -6.11 0.80
CA GLY A 41 37.61 -6.75 0.58
C GLY A 41 36.85 -7.02 1.89
N TYR A 42 37.58 -7.47 2.92
CA TYR A 42 36.98 -7.73 4.23
C TYR A 42 36.60 -6.43 4.94
N VAL A 43 37.45 -5.42 4.89
CA VAL A 43 37.20 -4.08 5.44
C VAL A 43 35.96 -3.47 4.77
N PHE A 44 35.85 -3.60 3.45
CA PHE A 44 34.68 -3.12 2.70
C PHE A 44 33.37 -3.76 3.21
N ILE A 45 33.32 -5.09 3.29
CA ILE A 45 32.13 -5.82 3.74
C ILE A 45 31.81 -5.43 5.18
N THR A 46 32.79 -5.39 6.08
CA THR A 46 32.57 -5.06 7.49
C THR A 46 32.05 -3.63 7.65
N LEU A 47 32.64 -2.66 6.94
CA LEU A 47 32.24 -1.27 6.99
C LEU A 47 30.85 -1.05 6.38
N PHE A 48 30.54 -1.75 5.28
CA PHE A 48 29.23 -1.72 4.66
C PHE A 48 28.14 -2.20 5.64
N ILE A 49 28.35 -3.37 6.26
CA ILE A 49 27.39 -3.92 7.24
C ILE A 49 27.25 -2.98 8.44
N PHE A 50 28.36 -2.46 8.97
CA PHE A 50 28.32 -1.56 10.12
C PHE A 50 27.56 -0.26 9.83
N LEU A 51 27.84 0.41 8.71
CA LEU A 51 27.21 1.69 8.37
C LEU A 51 25.74 1.50 7.96
N SER A 52 25.42 0.42 7.25
CA SER A 52 24.02 0.13 6.91
C SER A 52 23.20 -0.30 8.14
N ALA A 53 23.81 -1.02 9.11
CA ALA A 53 23.16 -1.29 10.38
C ALA A 53 22.92 -0.01 11.21
N ALA A 54 23.91 0.87 11.24
CA ALA A 54 23.76 2.17 11.88
C ALA A 54 22.64 3.00 11.21
N ALA A 55 22.56 3.01 9.88
CA ALA A 55 21.48 3.67 9.15
C ALA A 55 20.10 3.08 9.46
N ALA A 56 20.01 1.74 9.63
CA ALA A 56 18.75 1.06 9.93
C ALA A 56 18.24 1.30 11.36
N PHE A 57 19.15 1.34 12.36
CA PHE A 57 18.76 1.23 13.76
C PHE A 57 19.18 2.42 14.65
N TRP A 58 20.01 3.33 14.18
CA TRP A 58 20.52 4.45 14.99
C TRP A 58 19.54 5.62 15.08
N GLN A 59 18.60 5.75 14.14
CA GLN A 59 17.69 6.88 14.09
C GLN A 59 16.60 6.77 15.17
N ASP A 60 16.30 7.88 15.85
CA ASP A 60 15.22 7.93 16.84
C ASP A 60 13.86 7.55 16.25
N ARG A 61 13.64 7.80 14.96
CA ARG A 61 12.42 7.42 14.23
C ARG A 61 12.13 5.93 14.26
N PHE A 62 13.16 5.05 14.23
CA PHE A 62 12.96 3.60 14.32
C PHE A 62 12.23 3.21 15.62
N PHE A 63 12.64 3.80 16.74
CA PHE A 63 12.04 3.53 18.05
C PHE A 63 10.71 4.28 18.25
N LEU A 64 10.54 5.46 17.64
CA LEU A 64 9.32 6.25 17.73
C LEU A 64 8.18 5.68 16.89
N GLN A 65 8.46 5.09 15.74
CA GLN A 65 7.46 4.49 14.85
C GLN A 65 7.01 3.10 15.32
N ASN A 66 7.82 2.44 16.16
CA ASN A 66 7.58 1.10 16.70
C ASN A 66 7.19 0.05 15.62
N LEU A 67 7.68 0.24 14.39
CA LEU A 67 7.44 -0.65 13.26
C LEU A 67 8.66 -1.51 12.98
N ALA A 68 8.46 -2.83 12.86
CA ALA A 68 9.53 -3.78 12.52
C ALA A 68 9.80 -3.79 11.01
N ASN A 69 10.28 -2.67 10.46
CA ASN A 69 10.57 -2.50 9.04
C ASN A 69 11.98 -1.90 8.80
N LEU A 70 12.35 -1.68 7.53
CA LEU A 70 13.63 -1.09 7.11
C LEU A 70 13.46 0.30 6.48
N ASP A 71 12.40 1.03 6.77
CA ASP A 71 12.10 2.32 6.12
C ASP A 71 13.22 3.33 6.28
N GLN A 72 13.85 3.42 7.48
CA GLN A 72 14.99 4.31 7.69
C GLN A 72 16.19 3.94 6.82
N LEU A 73 16.40 2.63 6.62
CA LEU A 73 17.46 2.16 5.72
C LEU A 73 17.10 2.50 4.27
N ASN A 74 15.84 2.33 3.87
CA ASN A 74 15.36 2.64 2.52
C ASN A 74 15.63 4.10 2.13
N GLU A 75 15.38 5.06 3.03
CA GLU A 75 15.66 6.48 2.80
C GLU A 75 17.14 6.77 2.55
N VAL A 76 18.03 6.09 3.26
CA VAL A 76 19.47 6.38 3.27
C VAL A 76 20.25 5.48 2.30
N PHE A 77 19.72 4.31 1.95
CA PHE A 77 20.45 3.27 1.23
C PHE A 77 21.05 3.72 -0.12
N PRO A 78 20.32 4.40 -1.01
CA PRO A 78 20.89 4.89 -2.26
C PRO A 78 22.05 5.87 -2.04
N TYR A 79 21.99 6.72 -1.00
CA TYR A 79 23.07 7.65 -0.65
C TYR A 79 24.28 6.93 -0.07
N LEU A 80 24.07 5.88 0.72
CA LEU A 80 25.14 5.05 1.25
C LEU A 80 25.91 4.38 0.11
N LEU A 81 25.25 3.96 -0.95
CA LEU A 81 25.87 3.39 -2.13
C LEU A 81 26.72 4.40 -2.92
N LEU A 82 26.48 5.72 -2.81
CA LEU A 82 27.31 6.75 -3.43
C LEU A 82 28.75 6.77 -2.91
N PHE A 83 28.97 6.24 -1.73
CA PHE A 83 30.31 6.06 -1.17
C PHE A 83 30.86 4.64 -1.45
N PHE A 84 30.03 3.63 -1.21
CA PHE A 84 30.47 2.23 -1.26
C PHE A 84 30.73 1.73 -2.67
N ILE A 85 29.90 2.09 -3.66
CA ILE A 85 30.11 1.62 -5.03
C ILE A 85 31.35 2.24 -5.68
N PRO A 86 31.61 3.54 -5.57
CA PRO A 86 32.87 4.12 -6.01
C PRO A 86 34.10 3.47 -5.35
N ALA A 87 34.05 3.21 -4.05
CA ALA A 87 35.14 2.54 -3.34
C ALA A 87 35.41 1.12 -3.84
N LEU A 88 34.33 0.38 -4.16
CA LEU A 88 34.41 -0.99 -4.68
C LEU A 88 34.90 -1.05 -6.14
N THR A 89 34.55 -0.04 -6.95
CA THR A 89 34.80 -0.07 -8.40
C THR A 89 36.06 0.69 -8.82
N MET A 90 36.59 1.58 -7.96
CA MET A 90 37.73 2.47 -8.33
C MET A 90 38.93 1.73 -8.88
N GLY A 91 39.27 0.54 -8.34
CA GLY A 91 40.43 -0.24 -8.72
C GLY A 91 40.24 -1.17 -9.91
N VAL A 92 39.00 -1.44 -10.35
CA VAL A 92 38.70 -2.50 -11.34
C VAL A 92 39.49 -2.39 -12.65
N TRP A 93 39.65 -1.18 -13.15
CA TRP A 93 40.42 -0.88 -14.36
C TRP A 93 41.64 0.00 -14.07
N SER A 94 41.54 0.96 -13.16
CA SER A 94 42.55 1.96 -12.92
C SER A 94 43.88 1.35 -12.40
N GLU A 95 43.78 0.34 -11.53
CA GLU A 95 44.98 -0.36 -11.01
C GLU A 95 45.65 -1.20 -12.09
N GLU A 96 44.91 -1.93 -12.91
CA GLU A 96 45.45 -2.69 -14.02
C GLU A 96 46.13 -1.78 -15.04
N LYS A 97 45.52 -0.66 -15.38
CA LYS A 97 46.10 0.36 -16.26
C LYS A 97 47.39 0.97 -15.68
N LYS A 98 47.41 1.22 -14.37
CA LYS A 98 48.59 1.75 -13.69
C LYS A 98 49.75 0.74 -13.71
N LEU A 99 49.45 -0.56 -13.62
CA LEU A 99 50.44 -1.65 -13.63
C LEU A 99 50.78 -2.15 -15.05
N GLY A 100 50.05 -1.68 -16.09
CA GLY A 100 50.20 -2.18 -17.47
C GLY A 100 49.70 -3.62 -17.68
N THR A 101 49.01 -4.19 -16.72
CA THR A 101 48.49 -5.57 -16.80
C THR A 101 47.23 -5.69 -17.64
N ASP A 102 46.57 -4.57 -17.93
CA ASP A 102 45.44 -4.50 -18.86
C ASP A 102 45.87 -4.88 -20.28
N GLU A 103 47.06 -4.47 -20.75
CA GLU A 103 47.58 -4.86 -22.05
C GLU A 103 47.75 -6.38 -22.16
N LEU A 104 48.31 -7.03 -21.13
CA LEU A 104 48.46 -8.49 -21.09
C LEU A 104 47.09 -9.21 -21.14
N LEU A 105 46.12 -8.73 -20.39
CA LEU A 105 44.76 -9.30 -20.38
C LEU A 105 44.10 -9.21 -21.77
N LEU A 106 44.34 -8.12 -22.47
CA LEU A 106 43.75 -7.79 -23.74
C LEU A 106 44.51 -8.39 -24.97
N THR A 107 45.70 -9.02 -24.76
CA THR A 107 46.37 -9.83 -25.77
C THR A 107 45.90 -11.29 -25.78
N LEU A 108 45.17 -11.71 -24.76
CA LEU A 108 44.57 -13.06 -24.73
C LEU A 108 43.46 -13.18 -25.80
N PRO A 109 43.22 -14.42 -26.31
CA PRO A 109 42.17 -14.67 -27.30
C PRO A 109 40.78 -14.65 -26.65
N VAL A 110 40.39 -13.53 -26.06
CA VAL A 110 39.11 -13.28 -25.37
C VAL A 110 38.47 -12.04 -25.95
N THR A 111 37.14 -11.99 -25.92
CA THR A 111 36.41 -10.83 -26.38
C THR A 111 36.31 -9.74 -25.30
N ASP A 112 36.24 -8.46 -25.72
CA ASP A 112 36.12 -7.34 -24.79
C ASP A 112 34.87 -7.48 -23.89
N VAL A 113 33.78 -8.04 -24.45
CA VAL A 113 32.52 -8.33 -23.71
C VAL A 113 32.75 -9.34 -22.57
N GLU A 114 33.51 -10.43 -22.84
CA GLU A 114 33.80 -11.45 -21.82
C GLU A 114 34.65 -10.89 -20.68
N VAL A 115 35.59 -9.99 -20.98
CA VAL A 115 36.42 -9.35 -19.97
C VAL A 115 35.59 -8.39 -19.11
N VAL A 116 34.79 -7.51 -19.74
CA VAL A 116 33.93 -6.56 -19.01
C VAL A 116 32.91 -7.30 -18.14
N LEU A 117 32.23 -8.31 -18.68
CA LEU A 117 31.28 -9.12 -17.91
C LEU A 117 31.94 -9.91 -16.78
N GLY A 118 33.18 -10.39 -17.00
CA GLY A 118 33.95 -11.08 -15.97
C GLY A 118 34.30 -10.17 -14.78
N LYS A 119 34.80 -8.97 -15.07
CA LYS A 119 35.09 -7.96 -14.05
C LYS A 119 33.81 -7.49 -13.32
N TYR A 120 32.76 -7.19 -14.06
CA TYR A 120 31.45 -6.85 -13.49
C TYR A 120 30.95 -7.96 -12.56
N ALA A 121 31.09 -9.24 -12.96
CA ALA A 121 30.68 -10.37 -12.14
C ALA A 121 31.49 -10.47 -10.83
N ALA A 122 32.77 -10.16 -10.84
CA ALA A 122 33.59 -10.18 -9.64
C ALA A 122 33.09 -9.15 -8.61
N VAL A 123 32.89 -7.91 -9.05
CA VAL A 123 32.40 -6.83 -8.19
C VAL A 123 30.98 -7.14 -7.67
N LEU A 124 30.12 -7.64 -8.56
CA LEU A 124 28.74 -8.01 -8.21
C LEU A 124 28.70 -9.12 -7.16
N VAL A 125 29.59 -10.10 -7.20
CA VAL A 125 29.67 -11.17 -6.17
C VAL A 125 30.02 -10.60 -4.80
N ILE A 126 30.97 -9.66 -4.73
CA ILE A 126 31.36 -9.03 -3.46
C ILE A 126 30.18 -8.22 -2.90
N TYR A 127 29.53 -7.44 -3.73
CA TYR A 127 28.34 -6.66 -3.36
C TYR A 127 27.18 -7.57 -2.90
N THR A 128 26.91 -8.64 -3.66
CA THR A 128 25.89 -9.64 -3.29
C THR A 128 26.21 -10.31 -1.96
N ALA A 129 27.47 -10.64 -1.70
CA ALA A 129 27.90 -11.19 -0.42
C ALA A 129 27.65 -10.20 0.73
N SER A 130 27.92 -8.90 0.52
CA SER A 130 27.67 -7.85 1.50
C SER A 130 26.17 -7.73 1.82
N ILE A 131 25.30 -7.75 0.80
CA ILE A 131 23.85 -7.74 0.95
C ILE A 131 23.34 -9.01 1.65
N LEU A 132 23.86 -10.19 1.31
CA LEU A 132 23.45 -11.43 1.98
C LEU A 132 23.85 -11.45 3.46
N LEU A 133 25.01 -10.90 3.81
CA LEU A 133 25.42 -10.78 5.21
C LEU A 133 24.57 -9.77 5.98
N SER A 134 24.07 -8.71 5.33
CA SER A 134 23.14 -7.76 5.95
C SER A 134 21.75 -8.34 6.23
N LEU A 135 21.40 -9.55 5.73
CA LEU A 135 20.19 -10.26 6.16
C LEU A 135 20.14 -10.51 7.68
N SER A 136 21.29 -10.37 8.37
CA SER A 136 21.31 -10.35 9.83
C SER A 136 20.38 -9.29 10.44
N TYR A 137 20.08 -8.18 9.73
CA TYR A 137 19.14 -7.16 10.18
C TYR A 137 17.70 -7.71 10.25
N VAL A 138 17.33 -8.53 9.27
CA VAL A 138 16.01 -9.19 9.25
C VAL A 138 15.87 -10.11 10.48
N LEU A 139 16.95 -10.81 10.88
CA LEU A 139 16.93 -11.62 12.11
C LEU A 139 16.71 -10.76 13.36
N VAL A 140 17.31 -9.57 13.41
CA VAL A 140 17.09 -8.63 14.53
C VAL A 140 15.64 -8.14 14.53
N LEU A 141 15.05 -7.83 13.36
CA LEU A 141 13.65 -7.41 13.25
C LEU A 141 12.68 -8.51 13.71
N PHE A 142 12.95 -9.79 13.39
CA PHE A 142 12.17 -10.93 13.91
C PHE A 142 12.25 -11.10 15.42
N TYR A 143 13.36 -10.68 16.02
CA TYR A 143 13.49 -10.68 17.47
C TYR A 143 12.71 -9.53 18.14
N LEU A 144 12.61 -8.39 17.45
CA LEU A 144 11.92 -7.20 17.94
C LEU A 144 10.41 -7.22 17.69
N GLY A 145 9.95 -7.92 16.64
CA GLY A 145 8.54 -7.95 16.25
C GLY A 145 8.25 -8.98 15.16
N SER A 146 7.16 -8.81 14.44
CA SER A 146 6.74 -9.66 13.32
C SER A 146 6.86 -8.88 11.99
N PRO A 147 8.07 -8.81 11.37
CA PRO A 147 8.24 -8.09 10.12
C PRO A 147 7.54 -8.79 8.95
N ASP A 148 7.07 -8.03 7.98
CA ASP A 148 6.53 -8.54 6.73
C ASP A 148 7.66 -9.09 5.84
N LEU A 149 7.65 -10.39 5.61
CA LEU A 149 8.65 -11.07 4.77
C LEU A 149 8.62 -10.63 3.31
N GLY A 150 7.44 -10.35 2.78
CA GLY A 150 7.30 -9.93 1.39
C GLY A 150 7.89 -8.53 1.18
N LEU A 151 7.60 -7.59 2.09
CA LEU A 151 8.23 -6.28 2.12
C LEU A 151 9.75 -6.38 2.21
N MET A 152 10.28 -7.24 3.12
CA MET A 152 11.72 -7.45 3.26
C MET A 152 12.37 -7.99 1.98
N LEU A 153 11.75 -8.98 1.33
CA LEU A 153 12.25 -9.53 0.07
C LEU A 153 12.27 -8.51 -1.05
N SER A 154 11.23 -7.68 -1.15
CA SER A 154 11.17 -6.59 -2.12
C SER A 154 12.29 -5.57 -1.87
N ASN A 155 12.47 -5.12 -0.62
CA ASN A 155 13.54 -4.18 -0.24
C ASN A 155 14.92 -4.71 -0.62
N TYR A 156 15.23 -5.97 -0.28
CA TYR A 156 16.51 -6.58 -0.61
C TYR A 156 16.72 -6.77 -2.11
N LEU A 157 15.66 -7.05 -2.87
CA LEU A 157 15.70 -7.06 -4.33
C LEU A 157 16.03 -5.67 -4.89
N GLY A 158 15.36 -4.63 -4.36
CA GLY A 158 15.63 -3.23 -4.70
C GLY A 158 17.08 -2.83 -4.40
N TYR A 159 17.58 -3.15 -3.20
CA TYR A 159 18.98 -2.91 -2.83
C TYR A 159 19.94 -3.53 -3.84
N TRP A 160 19.69 -4.79 -4.19
CA TRP A 160 20.54 -5.51 -5.15
C TRP A 160 20.50 -4.88 -6.54
N LEU A 161 19.32 -4.49 -7.02
CA LEU A 161 19.14 -3.87 -8.34
C LEU A 161 19.81 -2.50 -8.43
N VAL A 162 19.63 -1.63 -7.44
CA VAL A 162 20.32 -0.32 -7.39
C VAL A 162 21.83 -0.51 -7.46
N GLY A 163 22.38 -1.40 -6.65
CA GLY A 163 23.81 -1.67 -6.66
C GLY A 163 24.31 -2.23 -7.98
N THR A 164 23.56 -3.12 -8.66
CA THR A 164 23.94 -3.63 -9.99
C THR A 164 24.07 -2.52 -11.01
N ALA A 165 23.16 -1.55 -11.01
CA ALA A 165 23.18 -0.41 -11.90
C ALA A 165 24.39 0.51 -11.59
N LEU A 166 24.55 0.87 -10.34
CA LEU A 166 25.64 1.77 -9.93
C LEU A 166 27.04 1.14 -10.12
N ILE A 167 27.21 -0.18 -9.96
CA ILE A 167 28.47 -0.89 -10.25
C ILE A 167 28.85 -0.72 -11.72
N ALA A 168 27.91 -0.84 -12.65
CA ALA A 168 28.19 -0.65 -14.09
C ALA A 168 28.67 0.79 -14.39
N VAL A 169 28.11 1.78 -13.69
CA VAL A 169 28.51 3.19 -13.76
C VAL A 169 29.90 3.41 -13.16
N GLY A 170 30.15 2.86 -11.97
CA GLY A 170 31.44 2.98 -11.29
C GLY A 170 32.59 2.32 -12.08
N MET A 171 32.32 1.19 -12.72
CA MET A 171 33.30 0.56 -13.63
C MET A 171 33.65 1.45 -14.82
N LEU A 172 32.68 2.17 -15.37
CA LEU A 172 32.94 3.14 -16.44
C LEU A 172 33.92 4.23 -15.96
N ALA A 173 33.67 4.79 -14.79
CA ALA A 173 34.54 5.81 -14.21
C ALA A 173 36.00 5.27 -14.03
N SER A 174 36.14 4.05 -13.52
CA SER A 174 37.44 3.39 -13.37
C SER A 174 38.16 3.17 -14.72
N LEU A 175 37.38 2.92 -15.79
CA LEU A 175 37.95 2.74 -17.14
C LEU A 175 38.50 4.05 -17.74
N LEU A 176 38.04 5.21 -17.30
CA LEU A 176 38.44 6.51 -17.86
C LEU A 176 39.80 7.02 -17.34
N THR A 177 40.32 6.48 -16.25
CA THR A 177 41.56 6.97 -15.59
C THR A 177 42.48 5.85 -15.16
N GLN A 178 43.77 6.20 -14.95
CA GLN A 178 44.81 5.29 -14.38
C GLN A 178 44.99 5.51 -12.88
N ASN A 179 44.34 6.52 -12.30
CA ASN A 179 44.48 6.84 -10.87
C ASN A 179 43.20 6.44 -10.12
N ALA A 180 43.33 5.55 -9.13
CA ALA A 180 42.21 5.03 -8.35
C ALA A 180 41.44 6.14 -7.60
N THR A 181 42.15 7.17 -7.09
CA THR A 181 41.47 8.30 -6.40
C THR A 181 40.63 9.12 -7.37
N VAL A 182 41.14 9.39 -8.57
CA VAL A 182 40.37 10.08 -9.62
C VAL A 182 39.18 9.21 -10.08
N ALA A 183 39.39 7.89 -10.20
CA ALA A 183 38.31 6.94 -10.50
C ALA A 183 37.23 6.96 -9.44
N PHE A 184 37.56 7.03 -8.16
CA PHE A 184 36.62 7.16 -7.07
C PHE A 184 35.77 8.44 -7.20
N ILE A 185 36.41 9.59 -7.40
CA ILE A 185 35.73 10.88 -7.53
C ILE A 185 34.77 10.89 -8.75
N LEU A 186 35.25 10.37 -9.90
CA LEU A 186 34.43 10.29 -11.10
C LEU A 186 33.25 9.32 -10.91
N ALA A 187 33.47 8.18 -10.26
CA ALA A 187 32.42 7.22 -9.96
C ALA A 187 31.38 7.83 -9.01
N ALA A 188 31.83 8.52 -7.96
CA ALA A 188 30.92 9.23 -7.04
C ALA A 188 30.11 10.31 -7.77
N LEU A 189 30.73 11.08 -8.65
CA LEU A 189 30.04 12.11 -9.44
C LEU A 189 28.99 11.50 -10.37
N PHE A 190 29.32 10.43 -11.10
CA PHE A 190 28.38 9.79 -12.03
C PHE A 190 27.24 9.10 -11.29
N CYS A 191 27.52 8.42 -10.17
CA CYS A 191 26.50 7.80 -9.33
C CYS A 191 25.58 8.86 -8.70
N THR A 192 26.14 9.98 -8.21
CA THR A 192 25.34 11.10 -7.68
C THR A 192 24.44 11.71 -8.75
N GLY A 193 24.91 11.82 -9.97
CA GLY A 193 24.09 12.30 -11.09
C GLY A 193 22.87 11.40 -11.37
N LEU A 194 22.97 10.09 -11.15
CA LEU A 194 21.85 9.15 -11.31
C LEU A 194 20.93 9.12 -10.08
N VAL A 195 21.48 9.21 -8.87
CA VAL A 195 20.74 9.10 -7.62
C VAL A 195 20.06 10.43 -7.27
N ALA A 196 20.80 11.54 -7.30
CA ALA A 196 20.35 12.85 -6.87
C ALA A 196 20.11 13.86 -8.01
N GLY A 197 20.28 13.43 -9.28
CA GLY A 197 20.12 14.31 -10.44
C GLY A 197 18.72 14.90 -10.57
N GLY A 198 17.69 14.14 -10.21
CA GLY A 198 16.30 14.59 -10.20
C GLY A 198 16.10 15.80 -9.27
N THR A 199 16.50 15.66 -8.02
CA THR A 199 16.35 16.73 -7.00
C THR A 199 17.21 17.97 -7.29
N ALA A 200 18.34 17.82 -7.96
CA ALA A 200 19.18 18.96 -8.38
C ALA A 200 18.55 19.75 -9.52
N VAL A 201 17.85 19.10 -10.45
CA VAL A 201 17.21 19.74 -11.61
C VAL A 201 15.94 20.48 -11.22
N THR A 202 15.17 20.02 -10.25
CA THR A 202 13.98 20.73 -9.73
C THR A 202 14.35 22.14 -9.25
N ALA A 203 15.53 22.27 -8.62
CA ALA A 203 16.02 23.58 -8.15
C ALA A 203 16.47 24.55 -9.26
N VAL A 204 16.82 24.04 -10.46
CA VAL A 204 17.42 24.85 -11.55
C VAL A 204 16.48 25.02 -12.74
N ALA A 205 15.71 24.00 -13.08
CA ALA A 205 14.84 23.99 -14.26
C ALA A 205 13.55 23.21 -14.00
N PRO A 206 12.52 23.83 -13.40
CA PRO A 206 11.25 23.16 -13.06
C PRO A 206 10.54 22.54 -14.27
N ASP A 207 10.70 23.12 -15.47
CA ASP A 207 10.05 22.61 -16.68
C ASP A 207 10.59 21.25 -17.14
N LEU A 208 11.82 20.89 -16.74
CA LEU A 208 12.46 19.61 -17.04
C LEU A 208 12.30 18.59 -15.91
N GLU A 209 11.65 18.96 -14.82
CA GLU A 209 11.48 18.15 -13.62
C GLU A 209 10.95 16.77 -13.94
N ARG A 210 9.81 16.65 -14.61
CA ARG A 210 9.17 15.36 -14.91
C ARG A 210 10.05 14.43 -15.74
N ALA A 211 10.79 14.98 -16.70
CA ALA A 211 11.64 14.18 -17.59
C ALA A 211 12.92 13.68 -16.88
N VAL A 212 13.46 14.44 -15.95
CA VAL A 212 14.72 14.08 -15.26
C VAL A 212 14.44 13.25 -14.00
N THR A 213 13.37 13.55 -13.27
CA THR A 213 12.95 12.74 -12.12
C THR A 213 12.57 11.33 -12.56
N SER A 214 11.89 11.15 -13.68
CA SER A 214 11.56 9.81 -14.22
C SER A 214 12.79 8.96 -14.58
N LEU A 215 13.98 9.56 -14.74
CA LEU A 215 15.25 8.85 -14.93
C LEU A 215 15.99 8.61 -13.61
N GLY A 216 15.50 9.10 -12.49
CA GLY A 216 16.12 8.98 -11.18
C GLY A 216 16.01 7.58 -10.58
N VAL A 217 17.06 7.16 -9.87
CA VAL A 217 17.10 5.87 -9.16
C VAL A 217 16.03 5.81 -8.06
N PHE A 218 15.76 6.92 -7.36
CA PHE A 218 14.85 6.94 -6.22
C PHE A 218 13.43 6.56 -6.56
N ILE A 219 12.86 7.08 -7.67
CA ILE A 219 11.48 6.80 -8.08
C ILE A 219 11.27 5.31 -8.33
N HIS A 220 12.23 4.67 -9.02
CA HIS A 220 12.14 3.25 -9.32
C HIS A 220 12.51 2.36 -8.13
N PHE A 221 13.28 2.89 -7.17
CA PHE A 221 13.60 2.19 -5.93
C PHE A 221 12.44 2.25 -4.92
N ASP A 222 11.66 3.32 -4.91
CA ASP A 222 10.54 3.54 -4.00
C ASP A 222 9.46 2.45 -4.09
N ASP A 223 9.18 1.94 -5.30
CA ASP A 223 8.32 0.77 -5.49
C ASP A 223 8.78 -0.41 -4.63
N PHE A 224 10.09 -0.76 -4.72
CA PHE A 224 10.65 -1.86 -3.94
C PHE A 224 10.67 -1.56 -2.44
N ALA A 225 10.90 -0.30 -2.05
CA ALA A 225 10.86 0.14 -0.66
C ALA A 225 9.46 -0.02 -0.04
N LYS A 226 8.41 0.17 -0.83
CA LYS A 226 6.99 -0.05 -0.45
C LYS A 226 6.54 -1.52 -0.53
N GLY A 227 7.40 -2.44 -0.96
CA GLY A 227 7.04 -3.86 -1.10
C GLY A 227 6.43 -4.23 -2.45
N VAL A 228 6.41 -3.30 -3.40
CA VAL A 228 5.85 -3.52 -4.74
C VAL A 228 6.97 -3.84 -5.74
N VAL A 229 6.84 -4.96 -6.44
CA VAL A 229 7.75 -5.32 -7.53
C VAL A 229 7.13 -4.92 -8.85
N SER A 230 7.50 -3.74 -9.36
CA SER A 230 7.04 -3.26 -10.65
C SER A 230 7.96 -3.74 -11.79
N LEU A 231 7.35 -4.14 -12.91
CA LEU A 231 8.10 -4.56 -14.10
C LEU A 231 8.87 -3.39 -14.70
N SER A 232 8.34 -2.17 -14.62
CA SER A 232 8.98 -0.95 -15.09
C SER A 232 10.27 -0.65 -14.31
N ALA A 233 10.26 -0.72 -12.98
CA ALA A 233 11.44 -0.49 -12.16
C ALA A 233 12.51 -1.58 -12.37
N LEU A 234 12.10 -2.85 -12.49
CA LEU A 234 13.02 -3.94 -12.79
C LEU A 234 13.73 -3.73 -14.13
N LEU A 235 12.96 -3.38 -15.18
CA LEU A 235 13.53 -3.10 -16.51
C LEU A 235 14.40 -1.85 -16.52
N TYR A 236 14.07 -0.82 -15.74
CA TYR A 236 14.90 0.36 -15.57
C TYR A 236 16.31 -0.01 -15.09
N PHE A 237 16.45 -0.75 -13.98
CA PHE A 237 17.76 -1.12 -13.45
C PHE A 237 18.54 -2.04 -14.39
N VAL A 238 17.86 -2.95 -15.09
CA VAL A 238 18.48 -3.80 -16.13
C VAL A 238 18.93 -2.96 -17.32
N ALA A 239 18.13 -1.99 -17.75
CA ALA A 239 18.45 -1.10 -18.86
C ALA A 239 19.66 -0.22 -18.54
N VAL A 240 19.69 0.41 -17.36
CA VAL A 240 20.84 1.24 -16.89
C VAL A 240 22.09 0.39 -16.83
N SER A 241 22.05 -0.79 -16.20
CA SER A 241 23.18 -1.70 -16.11
C SER A 241 23.71 -2.10 -17.50
N THR A 242 22.81 -2.48 -18.40
CA THR A 242 23.14 -2.92 -19.76
C THR A 242 23.73 -1.76 -20.57
N PHE A 243 23.17 -0.58 -20.47
CA PHE A 243 23.65 0.61 -21.16
C PHE A 243 25.08 0.98 -20.73
N PHE A 244 25.34 1.06 -19.42
CA PHE A 244 26.68 1.41 -18.94
C PHE A 244 27.71 0.30 -19.18
N LEU A 245 27.31 -0.97 -19.12
CA LEU A 245 28.19 -2.07 -19.54
C LEU A 245 28.50 -2.00 -21.05
N TYR A 246 27.51 -1.63 -21.88
CA TYR A 246 27.73 -1.39 -23.29
C TYR A 246 28.74 -0.27 -23.53
N ILE A 247 28.63 0.86 -22.83
CA ILE A 247 29.61 1.95 -22.91
C ILE A 247 31.01 1.50 -22.48
N ASN A 248 31.12 0.68 -21.42
CA ASN A 248 32.39 0.08 -21.01
C ASN A 248 33.03 -0.72 -22.16
N VAL A 249 32.25 -1.61 -22.80
CA VAL A 249 32.73 -2.39 -23.96
C VAL A 249 33.12 -1.47 -25.11
N LEU A 250 32.33 -0.45 -25.39
CA LEU A 250 32.60 0.49 -26.46
C LEU A 250 33.91 1.26 -26.29
N ILE A 251 34.18 1.76 -25.09
CA ILE A 251 35.42 2.48 -24.79
C ILE A 251 36.63 1.53 -24.83
N LEU A 252 36.45 0.30 -24.35
CA LEU A 252 37.51 -0.71 -24.40
C LEU A 252 37.83 -1.10 -25.85
N SER A 253 36.84 -1.24 -26.71
CA SER A 253 37.02 -1.59 -28.13
C SER A 253 37.61 -0.47 -28.98
N ARG A 254 37.69 0.77 -28.45
CA ARG A 254 38.24 1.94 -29.17
C ARG A 254 39.64 1.68 -29.73
N ARG A 255 40.43 0.86 -29.08
CA ARG A 255 41.81 0.46 -29.52
C ARG A 255 41.82 -0.30 -30.84
N HIS A 256 40.74 -0.96 -31.24
CA HIS A 256 40.61 -1.72 -32.49
C HIS A 256 40.03 -0.89 -33.65
N TRP A 257 39.73 0.40 -33.42
CA TRP A 257 39.13 1.21 -34.45
C TRP A 257 40.17 1.55 -35.55
N PRO A 258 39.83 1.28 -36.80
CA PRO A 258 40.73 1.59 -37.90
C PRO A 258 40.85 3.11 -38.09
N THR A 259 42.07 3.60 -38.21
CA THR A 259 42.38 4.99 -38.63
C THR A 259 42.32 5.06 -40.16
N ARG A 260 41.14 5.21 -40.72
CA ARG A 260 40.99 5.47 -42.17
C ARG A 260 40.98 6.96 -42.44
N ALA A 261 41.78 7.39 -43.46
CA ALA A 261 41.84 8.78 -43.86
C ALA A 261 40.56 9.23 -44.65
N ASP A 262 39.91 8.27 -45.33
CA ASP A 262 38.76 8.54 -46.19
C ASP A 262 37.51 7.86 -45.63
N GLY A 263 36.69 8.57 -44.86
CA GLY A 263 35.41 8.04 -44.34
C GLY A 263 34.89 8.78 -43.09
N TYR A 264 33.64 8.55 -42.76
CA TYR A 264 33.05 9.08 -41.51
C TYR A 264 33.83 8.58 -40.31
N PRO A 265 34.16 9.44 -39.33
CA PRO A 265 34.94 9.06 -38.16
C PRO A 265 34.17 8.01 -37.34
N MET A 266 34.83 6.89 -37.01
CA MET A 266 34.20 5.76 -36.25
C MET A 266 33.59 6.19 -34.92
N TRP A 267 34.17 7.22 -34.29
CA TRP A 267 33.58 7.78 -33.06
C TRP A 267 32.17 8.29 -33.27
N LEU A 268 31.85 8.92 -34.39
CA LEU A 268 30.52 9.42 -34.70
C LEU A 268 29.52 8.28 -34.85
N HIS A 269 29.90 7.21 -35.58
CA HIS A 269 29.06 6.00 -35.71
C HIS A 269 28.73 5.38 -34.35
N HIS A 270 29.72 5.24 -33.48
CA HIS A 270 29.52 4.69 -32.16
C HIS A 270 28.74 5.61 -31.23
N THR A 271 28.91 6.91 -31.34
CA THR A 271 28.11 7.88 -30.59
C THR A 271 26.63 7.83 -31.01
N VAL A 272 26.36 7.84 -32.33
CA VAL A 272 24.99 7.69 -32.86
C VAL A 272 24.36 6.36 -32.39
N ARG A 273 25.12 5.28 -32.39
CA ARG A 273 24.64 3.98 -31.90
C ARG A 273 24.38 3.99 -30.40
N ALA A 274 25.22 4.61 -29.59
CA ALA A 274 25.03 4.74 -28.15
C ALA A 274 23.79 5.59 -27.81
N THR A 275 23.62 6.74 -28.49
CA THR A 275 22.41 7.58 -28.30
C THR A 275 21.15 6.86 -28.76
N ALA A 276 21.17 6.16 -29.89
CA ALA A 276 20.03 5.38 -30.37
C ALA A 276 19.67 4.25 -29.37
N THR A 277 20.68 3.59 -28.78
CA THR A 277 20.46 2.58 -27.74
C THR A 277 19.85 3.18 -26.48
N ALA A 278 20.33 4.35 -26.02
CA ALA A 278 19.75 5.07 -24.88
C ALA A 278 18.26 5.41 -25.13
N VAL A 279 17.96 6.02 -26.29
CA VAL A 279 16.59 6.36 -26.68
C VAL A 279 15.71 5.11 -26.74
N ALA A 280 16.19 4.01 -27.32
CA ALA A 280 15.44 2.76 -27.40
C ALA A 280 15.13 2.18 -26.00
N LEU A 281 16.09 2.23 -25.08
CA LEU A 281 15.90 1.74 -23.68
C LEU A 281 14.92 2.63 -22.91
N ILE A 282 15.02 3.96 -23.05
CA ILE A 282 14.07 4.91 -22.43
C ILE A 282 12.67 4.70 -23.01
N SER A 283 12.53 4.58 -24.33
CA SER A 283 11.24 4.35 -24.98
C SER A 283 10.62 3.02 -24.55
N ALA A 284 11.43 1.97 -24.39
CA ALA A 284 10.98 0.68 -23.89
C ALA A 284 10.51 0.80 -22.43
N GLY A 285 11.20 1.56 -21.59
CA GLY A 285 10.78 1.85 -20.21
C GLY A 285 9.42 2.52 -20.15
N VAL A 286 9.24 3.63 -20.90
CA VAL A 286 7.95 4.35 -20.99
C VAL A 286 6.82 3.46 -21.54
N LEU A 287 7.12 2.56 -22.48
CA LEU A 287 6.11 1.64 -23.01
C LEU A 287 5.67 0.61 -21.98
N VAL A 288 6.62 0.07 -21.20
CA VAL A 288 6.34 -0.91 -20.17
C VAL A 288 5.65 -0.29 -18.97
N ASP A 289 5.96 0.95 -18.64
CA ASP A 289 5.28 1.69 -17.57
C ASP A 289 3.77 1.80 -17.83
N ARG A 290 3.37 1.94 -19.09
CA ARG A 290 1.95 1.92 -19.50
C ARG A 290 1.26 0.56 -19.32
N LEU A 291 2.00 -0.53 -19.16
CA LEU A 291 1.42 -1.86 -18.96
C LEU A 291 1.00 -2.13 -17.52
N SER A 292 1.37 -1.26 -16.58
CA SER A 292 0.97 -1.27 -15.15
C SER A 292 1.13 -2.65 -14.46
N VAL A 293 2.12 -3.46 -14.89
CA VAL A 293 2.36 -4.78 -14.30
C VAL A 293 3.13 -4.58 -12.99
N ARG A 294 2.40 -4.67 -11.88
CA ARG A 294 2.91 -4.56 -10.52
C ARG A 294 2.50 -5.80 -9.73
N ILE A 295 3.39 -6.30 -8.89
CA ILE A 295 3.14 -7.42 -7.98
C ILE A 295 3.37 -6.89 -6.58
N ASP A 296 2.31 -6.83 -5.80
CA ASP A 296 2.39 -6.53 -4.38
C ASP A 296 2.87 -7.78 -3.64
N ALA A 297 4.05 -7.68 -3.04
CA ALA A 297 4.66 -8.75 -2.28
C ALA A 297 4.32 -8.68 -0.78
N THR A 298 3.64 -7.62 -0.31
CA THR A 298 3.29 -7.47 1.11
C THR A 298 2.29 -8.54 1.56
N ALA A 299 2.40 -8.98 2.80
CA ALA A 299 1.56 -10.05 3.34
C ALA A 299 0.07 -9.67 3.39
N GLU A 300 -0.22 -8.40 3.61
CA GLU A 300 -1.58 -7.86 3.70
C GLU A 300 -2.08 -7.24 2.38
N GLN A 301 -1.27 -7.29 1.32
CA GLN A 301 -1.57 -6.68 0.01
C GLN A 301 -2.00 -5.21 0.12
N LEU A 302 -1.32 -4.45 0.98
CA LEU A 302 -1.64 -3.07 1.32
C LEU A 302 -1.55 -2.09 0.14
N HIS A 303 -0.84 -2.47 -0.90
CA HIS A 303 -0.58 -1.66 -2.10
C HIS A 303 -1.26 -2.25 -3.34
N SER A 304 -2.29 -3.09 -3.17
CA SER A 304 -3.08 -3.63 -4.27
C SER A 304 -4.56 -3.37 -4.05
N LEU A 305 -5.23 -2.81 -5.05
CA LEU A 305 -6.68 -2.62 -5.03
C LEU A 305 -7.41 -3.95 -5.12
N SER A 306 -8.55 -4.06 -4.43
CA SER A 306 -9.42 -5.21 -4.53
C SER A 306 -9.92 -5.43 -5.96
N SER A 307 -10.28 -6.68 -6.29
CA SER A 307 -10.83 -7.03 -7.62
C SER A 307 -12.10 -6.25 -7.94
N GLU A 308 -12.90 -5.99 -6.92
CA GLU A 308 -14.13 -5.21 -7.00
C GLU A 308 -13.84 -3.73 -7.32
N THR A 309 -12.83 -3.15 -6.68
CA THR A 309 -12.39 -1.78 -6.95
C THR A 309 -11.87 -1.62 -8.37
N ARG A 310 -11.07 -2.58 -8.86
CA ARG A 310 -10.58 -2.58 -10.25
C ARG A 310 -11.72 -2.68 -11.26
N ALA A 311 -12.71 -3.53 -10.99
CA ALA A 311 -13.91 -3.63 -11.83
C ALA A 311 -14.67 -2.31 -11.86
N LEU A 312 -14.87 -1.68 -10.72
CA LEU A 312 -15.56 -0.38 -10.61
C LEU A 312 -14.83 0.73 -11.37
N LEU A 313 -13.51 0.80 -11.27
CA LEU A 313 -12.71 1.79 -12.02
C LEU A 313 -12.80 1.56 -13.54
N SER A 314 -12.89 0.31 -13.98
CA SER A 314 -13.07 -0.03 -15.39
C SER A 314 -14.45 0.32 -15.94
N ASP A 315 -15.47 0.35 -15.08
CA ASP A 315 -16.87 0.67 -15.45
C ASP A 315 -17.16 2.17 -15.46
N LEU A 316 -16.22 3.01 -14.98
CA LEU A 316 -16.39 4.46 -15.00
C LEU A 316 -16.51 4.99 -16.45
N PRO A 317 -17.42 5.94 -16.70
CA PRO A 317 -17.59 6.53 -18.03
C PRO A 317 -16.35 7.33 -18.43
N ALA A 318 -15.81 7.06 -19.63
CA ALA A 318 -14.59 7.71 -20.12
C ALA A 318 -14.81 9.18 -20.56
N ASP A 319 -16.06 9.58 -20.77
CA ASP A 319 -16.46 10.93 -21.15
C ASP A 319 -16.54 11.90 -19.96
N ARG A 320 -16.50 11.40 -18.73
CA ARG A 320 -16.57 12.17 -17.49
C ARG A 320 -15.46 11.74 -16.52
N PRO A 321 -14.24 12.21 -16.72
CA PRO A 321 -13.13 11.84 -15.83
C PRO A 321 -13.36 12.38 -14.41
N VAL A 322 -12.95 11.59 -13.42
CA VAL A 322 -12.95 11.98 -12.01
C VAL A 322 -11.58 12.56 -11.68
N PHE A 323 -11.55 13.77 -11.13
CA PHE A 323 -10.34 14.41 -10.63
C PHE A 323 -10.26 14.23 -9.12
N ILE A 324 -9.13 13.73 -8.66
CA ILE A 324 -8.85 13.50 -7.25
C ILE A 324 -7.69 14.40 -6.84
N GLN A 325 -7.94 15.27 -5.87
CA GLN A 325 -6.90 16.15 -5.31
C GLN A 325 -6.69 15.79 -3.85
N ALA A 326 -5.51 15.26 -3.54
CA ALA A 326 -5.14 14.86 -2.20
C ALA A 326 -4.21 15.90 -1.57
N TYR A 327 -4.57 16.41 -0.42
CA TYR A 327 -3.80 17.36 0.37
C TYR A 327 -3.21 16.64 1.58
N VAL A 328 -1.93 16.31 1.50
CA VAL A 328 -1.26 15.40 2.45
C VAL A 328 -0.03 16.08 3.03
N SER A 329 0.10 16.09 4.36
CA SER A 329 1.32 16.60 5.00
C SER A 329 2.52 15.70 4.71
N PRO A 330 3.70 16.25 4.38
CA PRO A 330 4.91 15.48 4.08
C PRO A 330 5.40 14.69 5.29
N SER A 331 5.21 15.21 6.51
CA SER A 331 5.44 14.47 7.75
C SER A 331 4.19 14.44 8.62
N VAL A 332 3.97 13.32 9.32
CA VAL A 332 2.83 13.12 10.22
C VAL A 332 3.29 12.43 11.50
N PRO A 333 2.61 12.66 12.66
CA PRO A 333 2.87 11.91 13.88
C PRO A 333 2.72 10.39 13.72
N GLU A 334 3.41 9.63 14.59
CA GLU A 334 3.49 8.17 14.56
C GLU A 334 2.17 7.45 14.26
N PRO A 335 1.02 7.75 14.89
CA PRO A 335 -0.22 7.02 14.65
C PRO A 335 -0.73 7.13 13.20
N PHE A 336 -0.37 8.21 12.50
CA PHE A 336 -0.85 8.51 11.15
C PHE A 336 0.14 8.11 10.03
N VAL A 337 1.34 7.64 10.37
CA VAL A 337 2.36 7.26 9.36
C VAL A 337 1.83 6.17 8.44
N GLN A 338 1.25 5.13 9.00
CA GLN A 338 0.67 4.03 8.22
C GLN A 338 -0.54 4.48 7.38
N THR A 339 -1.43 5.28 7.99
CA THR A 339 -2.61 5.83 7.30
C THR A 339 -2.19 6.69 6.10
N ARG A 340 -1.18 7.57 6.29
CA ARG A 340 -0.62 8.38 5.21
C ARG A 340 -0.03 7.52 4.09
N SER A 341 0.80 6.55 4.44
CA SER A 341 1.44 5.66 3.47
C SER A 341 0.41 4.87 2.66
N ASN A 342 -0.58 4.28 3.32
CA ASN A 342 -1.66 3.54 2.67
C ASN A 342 -2.49 4.45 1.75
N LEU A 343 -2.84 5.66 2.20
CA LEU A 343 -3.60 6.62 1.41
C LEU A 343 -2.87 6.98 0.11
N ILE A 344 -1.58 7.32 0.19
CA ILE A 344 -0.77 7.67 -0.98
C ILE A 344 -0.67 6.48 -1.94
N SER A 345 -0.39 5.28 -1.43
CA SER A 345 -0.25 4.08 -2.27
C SER A 345 -1.53 3.72 -3.00
N ILE A 346 -2.69 3.81 -2.33
CA ILE A 346 -3.99 3.56 -2.94
C ILE A 346 -4.28 4.60 -4.04
N LEU A 347 -3.98 5.87 -3.78
CA LEU A 347 -4.17 6.94 -4.76
C LEU A 347 -3.27 6.77 -6.00
N GLU A 348 -2.01 6.40 -5.81
CA GLU A 348 -1.07 6.10 -6.91
C GLU A 348 -1.54 4.90 -7.74
N GLU A 349 -2.09 3.86 -7.11
CA GLU A 349 -2.59 2.69 -7.82
C GLU A 349 -3.89 3.01 -8.57
N ILE A 350 -4.77 3.84 -8.01
CA ILE A 350 -5.98 4.32 -8.68
C ILE A 350 -5.62 5.14 -9.92
N ASP A 351 -4.62 6.01 -9.85
CA ASP A 351 -4.11 6.77 -10.99
C ASP A 351 -3.57 5.84 -12.10
N ALA A 352 -2.78 4.85 -11.70
CA ALA A 352 -2.18 3.89 -12.64
C ALA A 352 -3.23 3.01 -13.35
N ILE A 353 -4.30 2.61 -12.66
CA ILE A 353 -5.36 1.74 -13.21
C ILE A 353 -6.45 2.56 -13.89
N GLY A 354 -6.82 3.71 -13.33
CA GLY A 354 -7.89 4.59 -13.84
C GLY A 354 -7.58 5.20 -15.21
N GLY A 355 -6.30 5.43 -15.51
CA GLY A 355 -5.82 5.96 -16.78
C GLY A 355 -6.48 7.29 -17.14
N SER A 356 -7.21 7.36 -18.27
CA SER A 356 -7.90 8.59 -18.69
C SER A 356 -9.25 8.85 -17.98
N ARG A 357 -9.72 7.92 -17.13
CA ARG A 357 -11.00 8.03 -16.43
C ARG A 357 -10.86 8.65 -15.04
N VAL A 358 -9.67 8.54 -14.46
CA VAL A 358 -9.36 9.10 -13.14
C VAL A 358 -7.99 9.76 -13.21
N GLU A 359 -7.90 10.99 -12.74
CA GLU A 359 -6.65 11.74 -12.65
C GLU A 359 -6.40 12.10 -11.18
N VAL A 360 -5.24 11.73 -10.66
CA VAL A 360 -4.90 11.96 -9.25
C VAL A 360 -3.76 12.96 -9.14
N LEU A 361 -3.97 13.98 -8.32
CA LEU A 361 -2.97 15.00 -7.96
C LEU A 361 -2.74 14.96 -6.45
N ILE A 362 -1.52 14.67 -6.04
CA ILE A 362 -1.11 14.68 -4.63
C ILE A 362 -0.31 15.94 -4.36
N HIS A 363 -0.80 16.77 -3.44
CA HIS A 363 -0.18 18.01 -3.02
C HIS A 363 0.48 17.82 -1.65
N ASP A 364 1.81 18.00 -1.58
CA ASP A 364 2.50 18.12 -0.32
C ASP A 364 2.04 19.42 0.37
N THR A 365 1.32 19.27 1.48
CA THR A 365 0.60 20.37 2.11
C THR A 365 1.11 20.61 3.51
N GLU A 366 1.75 21.77 3.72
CA GLU A 366 2.17 22.27 5.03
C GLU A 366 1.30 23.47 5.44
N PRO A 367 1.14 23.71 6.75
CA PRO A 367 0.45 24.90 7.23
C PRO A 367 1.02 26.19 6.61
N PHE A 368 0.14 27.11 6.19
CA PHE A 368 0.48 28.41 5.59
C PHE A 368 1.04 28.39 4.17
N THR A 369 1.03 27.27 3.47
CA THR A 369 1.36 27.17 2.04
C THR A 369 0.16 27.55 1.16
N ASP A 370 0.43 27.80 -0.13
CA ASP A 370 -0.63 28.05 -1.12
C ASP A 370 -1.55 26.83 -1.26
N ALA A 371 -0.99 25.61 -1.24
CA ALA A 371 -1.76 24.37 -1.22
C ALA A 371 -2.71 24.28 -0.01
N ALA A 372 -2.28 24.67 1.19
CA ALA A 372 -3.13 24.69 2.38
C ALA A 372 -4.26 25.73 2.29
N ARG A 373 -3.99 26.86 1.61
CA ARG A 373 -5.00 27.89 1.35
C ARG A 373 -6.04 27.38 0.36
N GLU A 374 -5.60 26.79 -0.75
CA GLU A 374 -6.47 26.18 -1.76
C GLU A 374 -7.35 25.07 -1.15
N ALA A 375 -6.74 24.14 -0.40
CA ALA A 375 -7.44 23.08 0.29
C ALA A 375 -8.59 23.60 1.18
N ARG A 376 -8.34 24.70 1.88
CA ARG A 376 -9.32 25.28 2.81
C ARG A 376 -10.39 26.11 2.09
N GLU A 377 -10.00 26.97 1.16
CA GLU A 377 -10.91 27.92 0.52
C GLU A 377 -11.79 27.23 -0.54
N THR A 378 -11.23 26.24 -1.27
CA THR A 378 -11.94 25.55 -2.35
C THR A 378 -12.70 24.34 -1.82
N PHE A 379 -12.08 23.50 -1.00
CA PHE A 379 -12.63 22.21 -0.60
C PHE A 379 -12.99 22.10 0.88
N GLY A 380 -12.75 23.15 1.67
CA GLY A 380 -13.01 23.10 3.12
C GLY A 380 -12.11 22.13 3.89
N ILE A 381 -11.01 21.66 3.29
CA ILE A 381 -10.03 20.77 3.93
C ILE A 381 -9.11 21.61 4.81
N GLY A 382 -9.27 21.46 6.13
CA GLY A 382 -8.45 22.16 7.12
C GLY A 382 -7.46 21.25 7.84
N PRO A 383 -6.38 21.83 8.42
CA PRO A 383 -5.46 21.05 9.23
C PRO A 383 -6.13 20.56 10.51
N ARG A 384 -5.81 19.33 10.92
CA ARG A 384 -6.27 18.76 12.18
C ARG A 384 -5.14 18.81 13.21
N PRO A 385 -5.37 19.32 14.41
CA PRO A 385 -4.37 19.28 15.46
C PRO A 385 -4.21 17.87 16.00
N VAL A 386 -3.05 17.25 15.80
CA VAL A 386 -2.70 15.93 16.31
C VAL A 386 -1.64 16.08 17.38
N ARG A 387 -1.84 15.40 18.50
CA ARG A 387 -0.89 15.40 19.59
C ARG A 387 0.21 14.39 19.32
N ASN A 388 1.43 14.87 19.16
CA ASN A 388 2.63 14.03 19.08
C ASN A 388 3.13 13.77 20.52
N VAL A 389 2.98 12.55 21.02
CA VAL A 389 3.43 12.13 22.35
C VAL A 389 4.81 11.50 22.20
N SER A 390 5.84 12.29 21.93
CA SER A 390 7.20 11.80 22.09
C SER A 390 7.62 11.87 23.56
N THR A 391 8.48 10.95 23.99
CA THR A 391 8.95 10.80 25.37
C THR A 391 9.59 12.06 25.97
N ALA A 392 9.86 13.10 25.17
CA ALA A 392 10.53 14.32 25.59
C ALA A 392 9.66 15.60 25.48
N ARG A 393 8.65 15.66 24.63
CA ARG A 393 7.77 16.83 24.44
C ARG A 393 6.39 16.41 23.92
N SER A 394 5.34 17.00 24.48
CA SER A 394 4.00 16.95 23.87
C SER A 394 3.88 18.16 22.96
N GLU A 395 3.98 17.96 21.66
CA GLU A 395 3.83 18.99 20.63
C GLU A 395 2.55 18.72 19.82
N VAL A 396 1.82 19.77 19.48
CA VAL A 396 0.60 19.66 18.66
C VAL A 396 0.99 20.03 17.24
N GLU A 397 0.99 19.03 16.36
CA GLU A 397 1.24 19.23 14.94
C GLU A 397 -0.07 19.43 14.18
N GLN A 398 -0.04 20.31 13.17
CA GLN A 398 -1.17 20.56 12.28
C GLN A 398 -1.01 19.67 11.05
N VAL A 399 -1.86 18.64 10.92
CA VAL A 399 -1.75 17.60 9.88
C VAL A 399 -2.87 17.75 8.86
N PHE A 400 -2.52 17.68 7.58
CA PHE A 400 -3.44 17.55 6.45
C PHE A 400 -3.44 16.10 5.96
N LEU A 401 -4.60 15.47 5.89
CA LEU A 401 -4.84 14.15 5.32
C LEU A 401 -6.25 14.14 4.69
N GLY A 402 -6.51 15.07 3.79
CA GLY A 402 -7.81 15.21 3.15
C GLY A 402 -7.75 14.99 1.65
N VAL A 403 -8.86 14.55 1.05
CA VAL A 403 -8.98 14.28 -0.38
C VAL A 403 -10.27 14.87 -0.90
N ALA A 404 -10.19 15.62 -2.00
CA ALA A 404 -11.33 16.14 -2.74
C ALA A 404 -11.50 15.36 -4.04
N PHE A 405 -12.74 15.06 -4.38
CA PHE A 405 -13.14 14.34 -5.58
C PHE A 405 -14.09 15.23 -6.37
N THR A 406 -13.82 15.44 -7.65
CA THR A 406 -14.66 16.27 -8.52
C THR A 406 -14.94 15.58 -9.85
N CYS A 407 -16.17 15.67 -10.34
CA CYS A 407 -16.56 15.19 -11.65
C CYS A 407 -17.61 16.13 -12.26
N GLY A 408 -17.19 17.00 -13.14
CA GLY A 408 -18.03 18.07 -13.68
C GLY A 408 -18.45 19.07 -12.60
N ALA A 409 -19.75 19.09 -12.23
CA ALA A 409 -20.28 19.95 -11.17
C ALA A 409 -20.44 19.25 -9.82
N GLU A 410 -20.27 17.94 -9.79
CA GLU A 410 -20.38 17.15 -8.57
C GLU A 410 -19.05 17.15 -7.80
N GLU A 411 -19.16 17.37 -6.49
CA GLU A 411 -18.01 17.41 -5.60
C GLU A 411 -18.29 16.56 -4.35
N GLN A 412 -17.28 15.80 -3.93
CA GLN A 412 -17.29 15.07 -2.67
C GLN A 412 -15.94 15.28 -1.97
N VAL A 413 -15.98 15.54 -0.67
CA VAL A 413 -14.77 15.80 0.11
C VAL A 413 -14.69 14.86 1.30
N VAL A 414 -13.54 14.22 1.46
CA VAL A 414 -13.14 13.56 2.70
C VAL A 414 -12.14 14.48 3.40
N SER A 415 -12.60 15.22 4.40
CA SER A 415 -11.81 16.27 5.03
C SER A 415 -10.58 15.77 5.78
N PHE A 416 -10.61 14.52 6.27
CA PHE A 416 -9.51 13.91 6.99
C PHE A 416 -9.62 12.39 7.03
N PHE A 417 -8.54 11.69 6.70
CA PHE A 417 -8.40 10.25 6.87
C PHE A 417 -7.87 9.94 8.26
N ASP A 418 -8.74 9.46 9.13
CA ASP A 418 -8.39 9.11 10.50
C ASP A 418 -7.82 7.69 10.58
N VAL A 419 -7.14 7.39 11.69
CA VAL A 419 -6.60 6.05 11.97
C VAL A 419 -7.74 5.04 12.02
N GLY A 420 -7.60 3.93 11.30
CA GLY A 420 -8.64 2.88 11.22
C GLY A 420 -9.74 3.13 10.18
N LEU A 421 -9.75 4.30 9.51
CA LEU A 421 -10.67 4.52 8.39
C LEU A 421 -10.18 3.72 7.15
N PRO A 422 -11.01 2.84 6.56
CA PRO A 422 -10.62 2.07 5.39
C PRO A 422 -10.50 2.98 4.16
N ALA A 423 -9.27 3.35 3.81
CA ALA A 423 -8.98 4.36 2.79
C ALA A 423 -9.54 3.95 1.40
N GLU A 424 -9.36 2.69 0.99
CA GLU A 424 -9.88 2.18 -0.29
C GLU A 424 -11.40 2.35 -0.39
N TYR A 425 -12.12 1.98 0.66
CA TYR A 425 -13.58 2.11 0.70
C TYR A 425 -14.02 3.57 0.58
N GLU A 426 -13.42 4.47 1.36
CA GLU A 426 -13.78 5.89 1.35
C GLU A 426 -13.50 6.56 0.01
N ILE A 427 -12.38 6.24 -0.61
CA ILE A 427 -12.02 6.75 -1.94
C ILE A 427 -13.00 6.22 -2.98
N MET A 428 -13.25 4.91 -3.02
CA MET A 428 -14.15 4.31 -4.02
C MET A 428 -15.59 4.77 -3.84
N ARG A 429 -16.05 4.90 -2.61
CA ARG A 429 -17.34 5.49 -2.30
C ARG A 429 -17.45 6.91 -2.87
N SER A 430 -16.44 7.74 -2.62
CA SER A 430 -16.41 9.14 -3.08
C SER A 430 -16.39 9.22 -4.61
N ILE A 431 -15.59 8.38 -5.29
CA ILE A 431 -15.57 8.28 -6.75
C ILE A 431 -16.96 7.93 -7.30
N ARG A 432 -17.63 6.93 -6.72
CA ARG A 432 -18.98 6.53 -7.17
C ARG A 432 -20.02 7.64 -7.00
N VAL A 433 -19.91 8.39 -5.90
CA VAL A 433 -20.82 9.51 -5.63
C VAL A 433 -20.68 10.61 -6.67
N VAL A 434 -19.43 11.03 -6.99
CA VAL A 434 -19.20 12.11 -7.96
C VAL A 434 -19.40 11.65 -9.41
N ALA A 435 -19.16 10.37 -9.72
CA ALA A 435 -19.40 9.81 -11.05
C ALA A 435 -20.91 9.71 -11.39
N GLY A 436 -21.78 9.94 -10.42
CA GLY A 436 -23.22 9.97 -10.65
C GLY A 436 -23.82 8.60 -10.99
N THR A 437 -23.22 7.50 -10.50
CA THR A 437 -23.82 6.15 -10.63
C THR A 437 -25.15 6.08 -9.87
N ASP A 438 -26.15 5.41 -10.44
CA ASP A 438 -27.48 5.25 -9.82
C ASP A 438 -27.35 4.75 -8.37
N ARG A 439 -27.83 5.57 -7.43
CA ARG A 439 -27.81 5.21 -6.01
C ARG A 439 -28.83 4.12 -5.74
N LYS A 440 -28.36 3.00 -5.17
CA LYS A 440 -29.27 1.95 -4.70
C LYS A 440 -30.08 2.45 -3.52
N ARG A 441 -31.32 2.00 -3.44
CA ARG A 441 -32.25 2.38 -2.39
C ARG A 441 -32.22 1.39 -1.25
N VAL A 442 -31.94 1.88 -0.03
CA VAL A 442 -31.92 1.09 1.20
C VAL A 442 -33.12 1.48 2.06
N GLY A 443 -33.99 0.51 2.34
CA GLY A 443 -35.07 0.69 3.27
C GLY A 443 -34.65 0.40 4.69
N VAL A 444 -34.95 1.29 5.62
CA VAL A 444 -34.71 1.07 7.06
C VAL A 444 -36.06 0.98 7.75
N VAL A 445 -36.35 -0.16 8.36
CA VAL A 445 -37.62 -0.39 9.06
C VAL A 445 -37.66 0.50 10.28
N ALA A 446 -38.74 1.29 10.40
CA ALA A 446 -39.02 2.10 11.57
C ALA A 446 -39.28 1.20 12.78
N THR A 447 -38.44 1.30 13.79
CA THR A 447 -38.50 0.54 15.04
C THR A 447 -38.34 1.47 16.23
N MET A 448 -38.48 0.96 17.44
CA MET A 448 -38.26 1.76 18.65
C MET A 448 -36.76 2.13 18.86
N ALA A 449 -35.86 1.67 18.04
CA ALA A 449 -34.48 2.16 17.99
C ALA A 449 -34.38 3.61 17.46
N ASN A 450 -35.39 4.07 16.73
CA ASN A 450 -35.53 5.44 16.20
C ASN A 450 -34.25 5.99 15.55
N LEU A 451 -33.73 5.25 14.55
CA LEU A 451 -32.43 5.58 13.92
C LEU A 451 -32.46 6.93 13.18
N PHE A 452 -33.62 7.36 12.66
CA PHE A 452 -33.75 8.66 12.00
C PHE A 452 -33.80 9.84 12.98
N GLY A 453 -33.98 9.57 14.28
CA GLY A 453 -34.16 10.61 15.28
C GLY A 453 -35.48 11.32 15.15
N GLY A 454 -35.53 12.58 15.56
CA GLY A 454 -36.73 13.42 15.46
C GLY A 454 -37.19 14.02 16.77
N ASN A 455 -38.25 14.86 16.71
CA ASN A 455 -38.83 15.48 17.89
C ASN A 455 -39.72 14.51 18.63
N ASN A 456 -39.34 14.17 19.84
CA ASN A 456 -40.26 13.51 20.76
C ASN A 456 -41.14 14.56 21.45
N PHE A 457 -42.32 14.81 20.89
CA PHE A 457 -43.24 15.82 21.39
C PHE A 457 -43.74 15.55 22.83
N GLN A 458 -43.64 14.31 23.30
CA GLN A 458 -44.07 13.94 24.66
C GLN A 458 -43.01 14.27 25.72
N GLN A 459 -41.72 14.23 25.37
CA GLN A 459 -40.62 14.52 26.28
C GLN A 459 -39.93 15.86 25.99
N ASN A 460 -40.41 16.61 24.97
CA ASN A 460 -39.81 17.84 24.51
C ASN A 460 -38.28 17.73 24.29
N GLN A 461 -37.83 16.55 23.84
CA GLN A 461 -36.43 16.22 23.55
C GLN A 461 -36.27 15.95 22.06
N TYR A 462 -35.20 16.53 21.49
CA TYR A 462 -34.76 16.22 20.15
C TYR A 462 -33.78 15.05 20.21
N ALA A 463 -34.13 13.94 19.57
CA ALA A 463 -33.18 12.83 19.38
C ALA A 463 -32.43 13.05 18.06
N PRO A 464 -31.10 13.16 18.07
CA PRO A 464 -30.34 13.29 16.83
C PRO A 464 -30.43 12.02 15.99
N GLN A 465 -30.28 12.17 14.68
CA GLN A 465 -30.15 11.04 13.77
C GLN A 465 -28.88 10.24 14.12
N TRP A 466 -28.97 8.92 14.03
CA TRP A 466 -27.82 8.06 14.30
C TRP A 466 -26.78 8.14 13.19
N SER A 467 -25.51 8.06 13.56
CA SER A 467 -24.39 8.13 12.61
C SER A 467 -24.49 7.09 11.50
N VAL A 468 -25.02 5.90 11.77
CA VAL A 468 -25.22 4.84 10.76
C VAL A 468 -26.11 5.29 9.61
N ILE A 469 -27.18 6.05 9.88
CA ILE A 469 -28.04 6.58 8.83
C ILE A 469 -27.33 7.67 8.03
N ALA A 470 -26.60 8.56 8.72
CA ALA A 470 -25.79 9.59 8.05
C ALA A 470 -24.74 8.97 7.13
N GLU A 471 -24.08 7.88 7.57
CA GLU A 471 -23.11 7.15 6.75
C GLU A 471 -23.77 6.45 5.54
N LEU A 472 -24.92 5.80 5.74
CA LEU A 472 -25.65 5.17 4.64
C LEU A 472 -26.13 6.21 3.61
N GLN A 473 -26.59 7.38 4.03
CA GLN A 473 -27.06 8.46 3.15
C GLN A 473 -25.95 9.04 2.27
N LYS A 474 -24.69 8.88 2.64
CA LYS A 474 -23.56 9.30 1.80
C LYS A 474 -23.49 8.53 0.47
N GLN A 475 -23.94 7.27 0.45
CA GLN A 475 -23.82 6.37 -0.71
C GLN A 475 -25.15 5.89 -1.27
N TYR A 476 -26.19 5.75 -0.44
CA TYR A 476 -27.48 5.16 -0.79
C TYR A 476 -28.61 6.17 -0.66
N ASP A 477 -29.70 5.92 -1.39
CA ASP A 477 -30.99 6.58 -1.17
C ASP A 477 -31.66 5.86 0.01
N VAL A 478 -31.59 6.45 1.21
CA VAL A 478 -32.08 5.82 2.45
C VAL A 478 -33.47 6.29 2.76
N VAL A 479 -34.40 5.34 2.78
CA VAL A 479 -35.81 5.60 3.04
C VAL A 479 -36.28 4.89 4.31
N GLU A 480 -37.07 5.60 5.13
CA GLU A 480 -37.71 5.00 6.27
C GLU A 480 -38.94 4.20 5.83
N ILE A 481 -39.09 2.97 6.32
CA ILE A 481 -40.18 2.07 6.00
C ILE A 481 -41.03 1.84 7.25
N SER A 482 -42.29 2.25 7.21
CA SER A 482 -43.26 1.92 8.26
C SER A 482 -43.66 0.45 8.18
N PRO A 483 -43.54 -0.33 9.27
CA PRO A 483 -43.92 -1.73 9.32
C PRO A 483 -45.43 -1.93 9.64
N GLU A 484 -46.22 -0.85 9.81
CA GLU A 484 -47.63 -0.91 10.24
C GLU A 484 -48.55 -1.52 9.16
N MET A 485 -48.12 -1.59 7.92
CA MET A 485 -48.86 -2.15 6.80
C MET A 485 -47.93 -2.89 5.82
N THR A 486 -48.54 -3.60 4.87
CA THR A 486 -47.79 -4.28 3.81
C THR A 486 -46.83 -3.32 3.11
N ILE A 487 -45.53 -3.68 3.08
CA ILE A 487 -44.48 -2.85 2.48
C ILE A 487 -44.62 -2.89 0.95
N THR A 488 -44.95 -1.76 0.37
CA THR A 488 -45.14 -1.59 -1.09
C THR A 488 -43.98 -0.86 -1.75
N GLN A 489 -43.09 -0.23 -0.97
CA GLN A 489 -41.93 0.51 -1.45
C GLN A 489 -40.90 -0.47 -2.00
N ASN A 490 -40.43 -0.22 -3.21
CA ASN A 490 -39.37 -1.03 -3.79
C ASN A 490 -38.01 -0.52 -3.31
N VAL A 491 -37.24 -1.40 -2.64
CA VAL A 491 -35.87 -1.14 -2.17
C VAL A 491 -34.94 -2.28 -2.59
N ASP A 492 -33.66 -1.95 -2.80
CA ASP A 492 -32.65 -2.93 -3.18
C ASP A 492 -32.15 -3.76 -1.99
N ALA A 493 -32.23 -3.19 -0.78
CA ALA A 493 -31.88 -3.88 0.46
C ALA A 493 -32.69 -3.32 1.63
N LEU A 494 -32.91 -4.15 2.65
CA LEU A 494 -33.67 -3.80 3.85
C LEU A 494 -32.76 -3.89 5.09
N LEU A 495 -32.78 -2.84 5.93
CA LEU A 495 -32.17 -2.86 7.26
C LEU A 495 -33.29 -2.96 8.31
N VAL A 496 -33.23 -3.99 9.15
CA VAL A 496 -34.20 -4.22 10.23
C VAL A 496 -33.49 -4.11 11.58
N PRO A 497 -33.45 -2.91 12.17
CA PRO A 497 -32.82 -2.71 13.47
C PRO A 497 -33.81 -3.12 14.57
N LEU A 498 -33.35 -3.86 15.57
CA LEU A 498 -34.07 -4.20 16.78
C LEU A 498 -35.51 -4.75 16.55
N PRO A 499 -35.69 -5.87 15.83
CA PRO A 499 -37.00 -6.42 15.52
C PRO A 499 -37.80 -6.90 16.76
N SER A 500 -37.15 -6.97 17.92
CA SER A 500 -37.79 -7.26 19.22
C SER A 500 -38.80 -6.15 19.65
N SER A 501 -38.72 -4.96 19.04
CA SER A 501 -39.64 -3.86 19.29
C SER A 501 -40.91 -3.90 18.43
N LEU A 502 -40.92 -4.75 17.39
CA LEU A 502 -42.05 -4.85 16.45
C LEU A 502 -43.20 -5.70 17.02
N GLN A 503 -44.42 -5.36 16.63
CA GLN A 503 -45.60 -6.18 16.93
C GLN A 503 -45.66 -7.42 16.03
N THR A 504 -46.55 -8.37 16.36
CA THR A 504 -46.67 -9.64 15.63
C THR A 504 -47.02 -9.42 14.15
N ASP A 505 -47.95 -8.51 13.86
CA ASP A 505 -48.40 -8.21 12.51
C ASP A 505 -47.28 -7.49 11.71
N GLU A 506 -46.58 -6.55 12.35
CA GLU A 506 -45.46 -5.83 11.76
C GLU A 506 -44.29 -6.79 11.41
N GLN A 507 -43.99 -7.74 12.29
CA GLN A 507 -43.03 -8.80 12.03
C GLN A 507 -43.47 -9.66 10.82
N GLY A 508 -44.80 -9.91 10.68
CA GLY A 508 -45.36 -10.61 9.53
C GLY A 508 -45.11 -9.87 8.23
N PHE A 509 -45.41 -8.59 8.14
CA PHE A 509 -45.21 -7.78 6.93
C PHE A 509 -43.73 -7.69 6.52
N VAL A 510 -42.85 -7.52 7.48
CA VAL A 510 -41.39 -7.51 7.23
C VAL A 510 -40.91 -8.89 6.75
N ALA A 511 -41.42 -9.98 7.35
CA ALA A 511 -41.04 -11.35 6.93
C ALA A 511 -41.51 -11.64 5.50
N ASP A 512 -42.73 -11.24 5.13
CA ASP A 512 -43.24 -11.46 3.79
C ASP A 512 -42.47 -10.67 2.74
N TYR A 513 -42.05 -9.46 3.07
CA TYR A 513 -41.19 -8.65 2.20
C TYR A 513 -39.80 -9.27 1.98
N ILE A 514 -39.19 -9.81 3.03
CA ILE A 514 -37.90 -10.53 2.93
C ILE A 514 -38.06 -11.82 2.11
N ARG A 515 -39.14 -12.59 2.30
CA ARG A 515 -39.44 -13.81 1.53
C ARG A 515 -39.71 -13.53 0.05
N ALA A 516 -40.17 -12.34 -0.29
CA ALA A 516 -40.34 -11.91 -1.67
C ALA A 516 -38.99 -11.78 -2.42
N GLY A 517 -37.87 -11.85 -1.71
CA GLY A 517 -36.52 -11.91 -2.29
C GLY A 517 -35.66 -10.68 -2.05
N THR A 518 -36.10 -9.72 -1.26
CA THR A 518 -35.34 -8.53 -0.90
C THR A 518 -34.23 -8.92 0.10
N PRO A 519 -32.95 -8.65 -0.18
CA PRO A 519 -31.85 -8.85 0.76
C PRO A 519 -32.10 -8.05 2.04
N ALA A 520 -31.88 -8.66 3.22
CA ALA A 520 -32.09 -7.98 4.48
C ALA A 520 -30.94 -8.17 5.46
N LEU A 521 -30.55 -7.09 6.12
CA LEU A 521 -29.67 -7.10 7.30
C LEU A 521 -30.54 -6.94 8.55
N ILE A 522 -30.57 -7.97 9.40
CA ILE A 522 -31.37 -8.00 10.63
C ILE A 522 -30.43 -7.84 11.81
N LEU A 523 -30.60 -6.79 12.60
CA LEU A 523 -29.80 -6.51 13.78
C LEU A 523 -30.61 -6.89 15.02
N VAL A 524 -30.24 -8.02 15.65
CA VAL A 524 -30.86 -8.53 16.88
C VAL A 524 -29.97 -8.27 18.06
N ASP A 525 -30.57 -7.87 19.17
CA ASP A 525 -29.87 -7.54 20.39
C ASP A 525 -30.58 -8.18 21.60
N PRO A 526 -29.91 -9.04 22.38
CA PRO A 526 -30.51 -9.66 23.56
C PRO A 526 -30.69 -8.67 24.71
N LEU A 527 -29.82 -7.64 24.80
CA LEU A 527 -29.88 -6.62 25.84
C LEU A 527 -29.57 -5.23 25.27
N PRO A 528 -30.55 -4.57 24.61
CA PRO A 528 -30.33 -3.27 23.97
C PRO A 528 -29.88 -2.20 24.97
N ALA A 529 -28.65 -1.71 24.78
CA ALA A 529 -28.07 -0.66 25.64
C ALA A 529 -28.85 0.65 25.57
N ILE A 530 -29.53 0.91 24.45
CA ILE A 530 -30.39 2.09 24.26
C ILE A 530 -31.54 2.09 25.25
N ASN A 531 -32.19 0.96 25.42
CA ASN A 531 -33.29 0.77 26.31
C ASN A 531 -33.47 -0.71 26.66
N PRO A 532 -33.00 -1.18 27.84
CA PRO A 532 -33.09 -2.58 28.25
C PRO A 532 -34.54 -3.15 28.26
N ARG A 533 -35.55 -2.28 28.37
CA ARG A 533 -36.97 -2.70 28.27
C ARG A 533 -37.36 -3.18 26.88
N LEU A 534 -36.54 -2.96 25.87
CA LEU A 534 -36.74 -3.47 24.50
C LEU A 534 -36.15 -4.86 24.31
N SER A 535 -35.51 -5.43 25.35
CA SER A 535 -35.03 -6.81 25.36
C SER A 535 -36.13 -7.79 24.98
N PRO A 536 -35.85 -8.82 24.18
CA PRO A 536 -36.82 -9.87 23.83
C PRO A 536 -37.34 -10.65 25.04
N THR A 537 -36.63 -10.61 26.14
CA THR A 537 -36.95 -11.35 27.39
C THR A 537 -37.74 -10.52 28.40
N GLU A 538 -37.82 -9.22 28.18
CA GLU A 538 -38.61 -8.32 29.05
C GLU A 538 -40.09 -8.49 28.83
N TRP A 539 -40.82 -8.63 29.94
CA TRP A 539 -42.28 -8.72 29.94
C TRP A 539 -42.87 -7.37 29.58
N VAL A 540 -43.62 -7.34 28.52
CA VAL A 540 -44.40 -6.17 28.12
C VAL A 540 -45.81 -6.38 28.72
N GLY A 541 -46.15 -5.52 29.66
CA GLY A 541 -47.41 -5.65 30.42
C GLY A 541 -48.61 -5.84 29.53
N ASP A 542 -49.62 -6.44 30.11
CA ASP A 542 -50.89 -6.83 29.49
C ASP A 542 -51.80 -5.71 28.93
N GLY A 543 -51.22 -4.49 28.73
CA GLY A 543 -51.98 -3.32 28.26
C GLY A 543 -52.96 -2.77 29.29
N ASN A 544 -52.82 -3.17 30.57
CA ASN A 544 -53.69 -2.68 31.64
C ASN A 544 -53.56 -1.15 31.75
N PRO A 545 -54.65 -0.37 31.55
CA PRO A 545 -54.63 1.08 31.58
C PRO A 545 -54.19 1.69 32.91
N PHE A 546 -54.16 0.89 34.02
CA PHE A 546 -53.66 1.31 35.32
C PHE A 546 -52.14 1.22 35.47
N THR A 547 -51.48 0.52 34.57
CA THR A 547 -50.02 0.32 34.61
C THR A 547 -49.27 1.39 33.80
N TYR A 548 -49.97 2.10 32.89
CA TYR A 548 -49.40 3.13 32.00
C TYR A 548 -50.07 4.50 32.26
N PRO A 549 -49.27 5.55 32.40
CA PRO A 549 -49.82 6.91 32.54
C PRO A 549 -50.68 7.30 31.35
N PRO A 550 -51.76 8.09 31.59
CA PRO A 550 -52.61 8.61 30.50
C PRO A 550 -51.76 9.41 29.49
N GLY A 551 -51.89 9.07 28.21
CA GLY A 551 -51.18 9.75 27.11
C GLY A 551 -49.92 9.06 26.60
N GLN A 552 -49.51 7.92 27.17
CA GLN A 552 -48.49 7.07 26.54
C GLN A 552 -49.17 6.04 25.60
N PRO A 553 -48.61 5.79 24.40
CA PRO A 553 -49.11 4.72 23.56
C PRO A 553 -48.99 3.39 24.32
N ARG A 554 -50.06 2.65 24.37
CA ARG A 554 -50.07 1.31 24.97
C ARG A 554 -49.23 0.41 24.10
N PRO A 555 -48.15 -0.25 24.63
CA PRO A 555 -47.44 -1.24 23.84
C PRO A 555 -48.42 -2.39 23.56
N GLY A 556 -48.66 -2.65 22.30
CA GLY A 556 -49.37 -3.84 21.84
C GLY A 556 -48.51 -5.11 22.14
N PRO A 557 -49.08 -6.31 21.97
CA PRO A 557 -48.34 -7.54 22.14
C PRO A 557 -47.20 -7.57 21.13
N ARG A 558 -45.97 -7.55 21.65
CA ARG A 558 -44.77 -7.69 20.81
C ARG A 558 -44.71 -9.07 20.17
N GLY A 559 -44.19 -9.13 18.96
CA GLY A 559 -43.95 -10.38 18.30
C GLY A 559 -42.83 -11.19 18.95
N ASN A 560 -42.91 -12.51 18.85
CA ASN A 560 -41.84 -13.39 19.32
C ASN A 560 -40.68 -13.39 18.31
N VAL A 561 -39.71 -12.55 18.53
CA VAL A 561 -38.58 -12.37 17.60
C VAL A 561 -37.76 -13.67 17.42
N ARG A 562 -37.70 -14.56 18.41
CA ARG A 562 -37.02 -15.87 18.30
C ARG A 562 -37.67 -16.76 17.25
N GLU A 563 -39.02 -16.91 17.33
CA GLU A 563 -39.78 -17.69 16.36
C GLU A 563 -39.79 -17.01 14.99
N TRP A 564 -39.80 -15.67 14.97
CA TRP A 564 -39.74 -14.90 13.74
C TRP A 564 -38.39 -15.12 13.00
N ILE A 565 -37.26 -15.10 13.68
CA ILE A 565 -35.94 -15.34 13.06
C ILE A 565 -35.78 -16.80 12.64
N LYS A 566 -36.37 -17.74 13.40
CA LYS A 566 -36.33 -19.18 13.07
C LYS A 566 -36.94 -19.49 11.70
N GLN A 567 -37.89 -18.66 11.23
CA GLN A 567 -38.46 -18.79 9.89
C GLN A 567 -37.43 -18.59 8.75
N PHE A 568 -36.31 -17.93 9.04
CA PHE A 568 -35.19 -17.73 8.13
C PHE A 568 -34.08 -18.79 8.31
N GLY A 569 -34.35 -19.83 9.11
CA GLY A 569 -33.40 -20.93 9.33
C GLY A 569 -32.29 -20.62 10.35
N ILE A 570 -32.49 -19.60 11.19
CA ILE A 570 -31.54 -19.18 12.22
C ILE A 570 -32.18 -19.45 13.58
N ASP A 571 -31.50 -20.22 14.45
CA ASP A 571 -31.87 -20.40 15.85
C ASP A 571 -31.05 -19.44 16.71
N TRP A 572 -31.71 -18.48 17.33
CA TRP A 572 -31.11 -17.45 18.17
C TRP A 572 -31.63 -17.58 19.59
N GLU A 573 -30.70 -17.53 20.56
CA GLU A 573 -31.04 -17.64 21.99
C GLU A 573 -30.98 -16.24 22.66
N PRO A 574 -32.12 -15.58 22.87
CA PRO A 574 -32.16 -14.21 23.41
C PRO A 574 -31.88 -14.11 24.91
N THR A 575 -31.79 -15.24 25.63
CA THR A 575 -31.62 -15.25 27.08
C THR A 575 -30.16 -15.30 27.54
N ARG A 576 -29.23 -15.34 26.59
CA ARG A 576 -27.81 -15.50 26.88
C ARG A 576 -27.00 -14.42 26.19
N VAL A 577 -26.04 -13.86 26.93
CA VAL A 577 -25.01 -12.94 26.47
C VAL A 577 -23.67 -13.65 26.44
N VAL A 578 -22.85 -13.34 25.45
CA VAL A 578 -21.49 -13.89 25.32
C VAL A 578 -20.51 -12.98 26.04
N TRP A 579 -19.55 -13.58 26.72
CA TRP A 579 -18.47 -12.93 27.44
C TRP A 579 -17.15 -13.40 26.86
N ASP A 580 -16.18 -12.48 26.67
CA ASP A 580 -14.83 -12.82 26.23
C ASP A 580 -13.80 -11.96 26.96
N THR A 581 -12.69 -12.58 27.33
CA THR A 581 -11.57 -11.91 27.99
C THR A 581 -10.59 -11.27 27.00
N TYR A 582 -10.74 -11.59 25.70
CA TYR A 582 -9.88 -11.00 24.68
C TYR A 582 -10.21 -9.53 24.47
N ASN A 583 -9.23 -8.68 24.72
CA ASN A 583 -9.29 -7.24 24.47
C ASN A 583 -7.96 -6.80 23.85
N PRO A 584 -7.92 -6.43 22.55
CA PRO A 584 -6.70 -6.03 21.86
C PRO A 584 -6.27 -4.58 22.15
N HIS A 585 -7.14 -3.78 22.78
CA HIS A 585 -6.92 -2.36 22.96
C HIS A 585 -6.39 -2.01 24.36
N PRO A 586 -5.13 -1.58 24.51
CA PRO A 586 -4.59 -1.16 25.80
C PRO A 586 -5.38 -0.01 26.44
N GLU A 587 -5.88 0.91 25.63
CA GLU A 587 -6.67 2.07 26.10
C GLU A 587 -8.05 1.66 26.63
N LEU A 588 -8.61 0.55 26.12
CA LEU A 588 -9.88 -0.01 26.51
C LEU A 588 -9.74 -1.17 27.50
N ALA A 589 -8.56 -1.38 28.10
CA ALA A 589 -8.30 -2.48 29.03
C ALA A 589 -9.24 -2.49 30.26
N HIS A 590 -9.88 -1.37 30.56
CA HIS A 590 -10.85 -1.24 31.65
C HIS A 590 -12.30 -1.65 31.27
N MET A 591 -12.54 -1.96 29.98
CA MET A 591 -13.86 -2.41 29.54
C MET A 591 -14.19 -3.79 30.14
N PRO A 592 -15.45 -4.01 30.56
CA PRO A 592 -15.86 -5.29 31.10
C PRO A 592 -15.91 -6.37 30.01
N GLU A 593 -15.88 -7.65 30.42
CA GLU A 593 -15.81 -8.82 29.54
C GLU A 593 -17.08 -9.05 28.67
N ASP A 594 -18.15 -8.32 28.92
CA ASP A 594 -19.38 -8.30 28.13
C ASP A 594 -19.32 -7.35 26.91
N VAL A 595 -18.21 -6.60 26.78
CA VAL A 595 -17.79 -5.93 25.55
C VAL A 595 -16.86 -6.88 24.80
N VAL A 596 -17.35 -7.50 23.74
CA VAL A 596 -16.65 -8.55 23.01
C VAL A 596 -15.97 -7.98 21.76
N PHE A 597 -14.67 -8.19 21.66
CA PHE A 597 -13.83 -7.81 20.53
C PHE A 597 -13.65 -9.03 19.62
N LEU A 598 -14.13 -8.95 18.39
CA LEU A 598 -13.93 -9.97 17.37
C LEU A 598 -12.86 -9.49 16.38
N GLY A 599 -11.72 -10.15 16.36
CA GLY A 599 -10.61 -9.81 15.49
C GLY A 599 -9.75 -11.03 15.17
N THR A 600 -8.85 -10.92 14.20
CA THR A 600 -7.93 -12.00 13.81
C THR A 600 -6.85 -12.26 14.88
N GLY A 601 -6.58 -11.30 15.77
CA GLY A 601 -5.56 -11.36 16.81
C GLY A 601 -5.91 -12.26 18.01
N ASN A 602 -7.14 -12.80 18.10
CA ASN A 602 -7.57 -13.68 19.21
C ASN A 602 -7.07 -15.13 19.08
N GLY A 603 -6.18 -15.43 18.13
CA GLY A 603 -5.68 -16.78 17.83
C GLY A 603 -6.63 -17.63 16.99
N ASN A 604 -7.64 -17.03 16.37
CA ASN A 604 -8.55 -17.68 15.45
C ASN A 604 -8.54 -16.98 14.09
N ASP A 605 -7.74 -17.47 13.15
CA ASP A 605 -7.61 -16.95 11.79
C ASP A 605 -8.92 -17.04 10.98
N ALA A 606 -9.91 -17.81 11.45
CA ALA A 606 -11.22 -17.97 10.82
C ALA A 606 -12.30 -17.08 11.43
N THR A 607 -11.95 -16.00 12.14
CA THR A 607 -12.90 -15.06 12.75
C THR A 607 -13.81 -14.43 11.70
N PHE A 608 -13.25 -14.05 10.56
CA PHE A 608 -13.99 -13.52 9.42
C PHE A 608 -13.86 -14.45 8.19
N ASN A 609 -14.94 -14.55 7.43
CA ASN A 609 -14.92 -15.34 6.21
C ASN A 609 -14.38 -14.49 5.04
N VAL A 610 -13.10 -14.72 4.68
CA VAL A 610 -12.42 -13.99 3.60
C VAL A 610 -12.98 -14.28 2.20
N SER A 611 -13.76 -15.36 2.02
CA SER A 611 -14.37 -15.67 0.73
C SER A 611 -15.68 -14.91 0.46
N THR A 612 -16.19 -14.18 1.46
CA THR A 612 -17.46 -13.47 1.37
C THR A 612 -17.22 -11.96 1.35
N PRO A 613 -17.70 -11.21 0.36
CA PRO A 613 -17.51 -9.75 0.29
C PRO A 613 -18.00 -9.00 1.54
N LEU A 614 -18.98 -9.55 2.27
CA LEU A 614 -19.53 -8.96 3.49
C LEU A 614 -18.54 -8.95 4.67
N THR A 615 -17.59 -9.87 4.71
CA THR A 615 -16.71 -10.06 5.85
C THR A 615 -15.21 -10.08 5.51
N SER A 616 -14.87 -10.12 4.21
CA SER A 616 -13.48 -10.24 3.73
C SER A 616 -12.58 -9.06 4.12
N GLN A 617 -13.17 -7.88 4.30
CA GLN A 617 -12.43 -6.67 4.66
C GLN A 617 -12.58 -6.26 6.13
N LEU A 618 -13.32 -7.04 6.93
CA LEU A 618 -13.47 -6.77 8.35
C LEU A 618 -12.21 -7.24 9.09
N GLN A 619 -11.59 -6.31 9.79
CA GLN A 619 -10.42 -6.58 10.63
C GLN A 619 -10.83 -6.80 12.09
N GLU A 620 -11.78 -5.99 12.55
CA GLU A 620 -12.27 -6.04 13.91
C GLU A 620 -13.72 -5.56 14.00
N LEU A 621 -14.49 -6.19 14.91
CA LEU A 621 -15.83 -5.75 15.31
C LEU A 621 -15.93 -5.74 16.83
N VAL A 622 -16.56 -4.71 17.37
CA VAL A 622 -16.83 -4.58 18.79
C VAL A 622 -18.33 -4.72 19.04
N PHE A 623 -18.70 -5.62 19.91
CA PHE A 623 -20.08 -5.85 20.27
C PHE A 623 -20.31 -5.61 21.77
N LEU A 624 -21.37 -4.90 22.08
CA LEU A 624 -21.84 -4.69 23.43
C LEU A 624 -22.97 -5.69 23.72
N TYR A 625 -22.81 -6.51 24.74
CA TYR A 625 -23.76 -7.58 25.13
C TYR A 625 -24.18 -8.52 23.99
N PRO A 626 -23.24 -9.06 23.20
CA PRO A 626 -23.61 -9.87 22.04
C PRO A 626 -24.31 -11.17 22.45
N GLY A 627 -25.27 -11.55 21.64
CA GLY A 627 -25.89 -12.87 21.67
C GLY A 627 -25.19 -13.84 20.72
N PHE A 628 -25.68 -15.09 20.66
CA PHE A 628 -25.20 -16.06 19.68
C PHE A 628 -26.35 -16.69 18.91
N ALA A 629 -26.08 -17.01 17.66
CA ALA A 629 -27.03 -17.64 16.77
C ALA A 629 -26.42 -18.88 16.12
N TYR A 630 -27.26 -19.87 15.82
CA TYR A 630 -26.90 -21.10 15.14
C TYR A 630 -27.65 -21.16 13.79
N SER A 631 -26.95 -21.61 12.74
CA SER A 631 -27.63 -21.90 11.49
C SER A 631 -28.14 -23.35 11.48
N HIS A 632 -29.39 -23.56 11.05
CA HIS A 632 -29.88 -24.89 10.74
C HIS A 632 -29.29 -25.35 9.41
N SER A 633 -28.66 -26.54 9.37
CA SER A 633 -27.86 -27.08 8.25
C SER A 633 -28.59 -27.19 6.90
N TYR A 634 -29.86 -26.89 6.82
CA TYR A 634 -30.67 -27.01 5.61
C TYR A 634 -30.80 -25.72 4.79
N CYS A 635 -30.41 -24.56 5.31
CA CYS A 635 -30.62 -23.29 4.63
C CYS A 635 -29.35 -22.63 4.05
N LEU A 636 -28.18 -23.26 4.17
CA LEU A 636 -26.85 -22.70 3.86
C LEU A 636 -26.56 -22.39 2.39
N ARG A 637 -27.48 -22.59 1.46
CA ARG A 637 -27.22 -22.26 0.04
C ARG A 637 -27.48 -20.80 -0.35
N LYS A 638 -28.06 -19.96 0.53
CA LYS A 638 -28.38 -18.56 0.17
C LYS A 638 -28.17 -17.50 1.29
N HIS A 639 -27.77 -17.87 2.51
CA HIS A 639 -27.65 -16.90 3.61
C HIS A 639 -26.30 -16.99 4.29
N THR A 640 -25.58 -15.87 4.33
CA THR A 640 -24.32 -15.72 5.06
C THR A 640 -24.65 -15.35 6.50
N VAL A 641 -24.37 -16.24 7.44
CA VAL A 641 -24.42 -15.96 8.88
C VAL A 641 -23.06 -15.41 9.30
N LEU A 642 -23.02 -14.26 9.93
CA LEU A 642 -21.84 -13.70 10.59
C LEU A 642 -21.33 -14.67 11.68
N PRO A 643 -20.07 -14.65 12.04
CA PRO A 643 -19.20 -15.78 12.29
C PRO A 643 -19.67 -16.79 13.36
N GLN A 644 -19.58 -18.06 13.00
CA GLN A 644 -19.58 -19.16 13.94
C GLN A 644 -18.21 -19.21 14.61
N HIS A 645 -18.12 -19.02 15.89
CA HIS A 645 -17.13 -19.53 16.84
C HIS A 645 -16.83 -18.56 17.97
N VAL A 646 -17.67 -18.60 18.96
CA VAL A 646 -17.21 -18.41 20.34
C VAL A 646 -17.31 -19.79 21.00
N ARG A 647 -16.20 -20.49 21.13
CA ARG A 647 -16.15 -21.74 21.86
C ARG A 647 -16.33 -21.47 23.36
N LYS A 648 -17.34 -22.09 23.96
CA LYS A 648 -17.38 -22.26 25.40
C LYS A 648 -16.06 -22.82 25.90
N LYS A 649 -15.34 -22.13 26.77
CA LYS A 649 -14.61 -22.78 27.82
C LYS A 649 -15.59 -22.99 28.97
N HIS A 650 -16.02 -24.24 29.17
CA HIS A 650 -16.54 -24.72 30.41
C HIS A 650 -15.36 -24.96 31.34
N ASP A 651 -15.46 -24.51 32.52
CA ASP A 651 -15.13 -24.76 33.91
C ASP A 651 -14.52 -23.55 34.59
#